data_ea379639f5d223ee1f2bd66e65fd7170
#
_entry.id   ea379639f5d223ee1f2bd66e65fd7170
#
_cell.length_a   1.000
_cell.length_b   1.000
_cell.length_c   1.000
_cell.angle_alpha   90.00
_cell.angle_beta   90.00
_cell.angle_gamma   90.00
#
_symmetry.space_group_name_H-M   'P 1'
#
loop_
_entity.id
_entity.type
_entity.pdbx_description
1 polymer ?
#
loop_
_entity_poly.entity_id
_entity_poly.type
_entity_poly.pdbx_seq_one_letter_code
_entity_poly.pdbx_strand_id
1 'polypeptide(L)'
;MYPLNLPEEELKHKVAADFFSPNPQSEIIKLDKEQKALLKSLDSTQILGQIDFCISYNAKTLFQPINFLWAEAKKGNKSDIIESFIQLILTIGKEKTYENNLPPIFLGAFDCEKIAFIPYHELDSIFTQNDFNWNVTPSKHDTKEFKTLYAKAKELLESKKLQFNFKSDTKELQSFIQANFTLNNENIAKIPITKNNFTTIYQKWLTSVAPSISIDWNLAKNAGILDADFYLADLLSSENQSLLDKLFVVLKQTHYEFNKTTTFMGTQQKDTASFNDNQKAHTAFWNLYERPPKEEYWSYIIDRRDLLVPSDIRERKGAFFTPQIWVGKARSYLEKALGENYQSEYYIWDLAAGTGNLLTNLTESHRLHASTLDKADVEIMQELSSENALHLLPKHIFQFDFLNDEFFDKPCDKHATNGGGGVDSKCPHCVESKLPKPLQEILKDEAKRKKLIIFINPPYAEATSGTTPAGIGKNKDGVALGNATYERYKDSMGKASNELFAQFFFRIYKEIPHCKLASFSTLKYVNSSNFIKFREIFQAKFLKGFIAPAYTFDNVKGNFPIGFLVWNLAQPQAIEKIALDIFNENGASLGKKRFYTTLDNKESINKWLKTFKPTADSTLGILMADAPDFQNNNHIGILSKPTK
;
A
#
# COMPACT_ATOMS: atom_id res chain seq x y z
N MET A 1 -6.29 -38.01 21.61
CA MET A 1 -4.93 -37.56 21.96
C MET A 1 -3.96 -38.12 20.95
N TYR A 2 -3.18 -37.25 20.33
CA TYR A 2 -2.19 -37.64 19.32
C TYR A 2 -0.85 -37.98 20.00
N PRO A 3 -0.03 -38.88 19.42
CA PRO A 3 1.29 -39.17 19.97
C PRO A 3 2.17 -37.91 20.02
N LEU A 4 2.85 -37.67 21.16
CA LEU A 4 3.68 -36.47 21.35
C LEU A 4 4.87 -36.35 20.38
N ASN A 5 5.30 -37.48 19.80
CA ASN A 5 6.36 -37.52 18.80
C ASN A 5 5.85 -37.37 17.36
N LEU A 6 4.53 -37.18 17.17
CA LEU A 6 3.94 -37.06 15.84
C LEU A 6 4.55 -35.86 15.10
N PRO A 7 4.97 -36.05 13.83
CA PRO A 7 5.39 -34.93 12.99
C PRO A 7 4.27 -33.90 12.81
N GLU A 8 4.63 -32.63 12.75
CA GLU A 8 3.67 -31.51 12.67
C GLU A 8 2.74 -31.62 11.45
N GLU A 9 3.27 -32.00 10.28
CA GLU A 9 2.47 -32.20 9.07
C GLU A 9 1.45 -33.34 9.25
N GLU A 10 1.84 -34.42 9.87
CA GLU A 10 0.93 -35.54 10.14
C GLU A 10 -0.14 -35.17 11.18
N LEU A 11 0.21 -34.34 12.16
CA LEU A 11 -0.75 -33.78 13.12
C LEU A 11 -1.81 -32.93 12.43
N LYS A 12 -1.40 -32.03 11.53
CA LYS A 12 -2.31 -31.18 10.73
C LYS A 12 -3.33 -32.06 9.96
N HIS A 13 -2.84 -33.08 9.26
CA HIS A 13 -3.71 -34.00 8.50
C HIS A 13 -4.69 -34.76 9.42
N LYS A 14 -4.25 -35.22 10.57
CA LYS A 14 -5.13 -35.94 11.51
C LYS A 14 -6.19 -35.02 12.13
N VAL A 15 -5.81 -33.83 12.55
CA VAL A 15 -6.75 -32.83 13.09
C VAL A 15 -7.79 -32.44 12.03
N ALA A 16 -7.36 -32.23 10.77
CA ALA A 16 -8.28 -31.96 9.67
C ALA A 16 -9.26 -33.12 9.44
N ALA A 17 -8.77 -34.34 9.39
CA ALA A 17 -9.59 -35.53 9.17
C ALA A 17 -10.57 -35.81 10.32
N ASP A 18 -10.15 -35.65 11.56
CA ASP A 18 -10.94 -36.01 12.73
C ASP A 18 -12.03 -34.96 13.07
N PHE A 19 -11.76 -33.67 12.83
CA PHE A 19 -12.64 -32.60 13.28
C PHE A 19 -13.25 -31.75 12.16
N PHE A 20 -12.60 -31.62 11.03
CA PHE A 20 -13.04 -30.74 9.93
C PHE A 20 -13.41 -31.48 8.63
N SER A 21 -13.53 -32.81 8.69
CA SER A 21 -14.02 -33.66 7.61
C SER A 21 -15.27 -34.42 8.05
N PRO A 22 -16.15 -34.83 7.12
CA PRO A 22 -17.26 -35.70 7.44
C PRO A 22 -16.74 -37.11 7.71
N ASN A 23 -16.24 -37.36 8.91
CA ASN A 23 -15.74 -38.69 9.29
C ASN A 23 -16.92 -39.57 9.73
N PRO A 24 -17.16 -40.75 9.08
CA PRO A 24 -18.20 -41.67 9.50
C PRO A 24 -18.01 -42.27 10.91
N GLN A 25 -16.84 -42.11 11.52
CA GLN A 25 -16.58 -42.56 12.90
C GLN A 25 -17.07 -41.59 13.99
N SER A 26 -17.51 -40.37 13.63
CA SER A 26 -18.11 -39.42 14.57
C SER A 26 -19.63 -39.67 14.74
N GLU A 27 -20.04 -40.88 15.07
CA GLU A 27 -21.45 -41.25 15.26
C GLU A 27 -22.13 -40.60 16.49
N ILE A 28 -21.42 -39.75 17.22
CA ILE A 28 -21.87 -39.26 18.52
C ILE A 28 -22.80 -38.06 18.39
N ILE A 29 -22.78 -37.32 17.30
CA ILE A 29 -23.66 -36.13 17.09
C ILE A 29 -24.36 -36.27 15.74
N LYS A 30 -25.71 -36.23 15.77
CA LYS A 30 -26.53 -36.26 14.56
C LYS A 30 -26.43 -34.89 13.86
N LEU A 31 -25.52 -34.81 12.88
CA LEU A 31 -25.44 -33.69 11.97
C LEU A 31 -26.69 -33.65 11.06
N ASP A 32 -27.24 -32.47 10.84
CA ASP A 32 -28.25 -32.29 9.82
C ASP A 32 -27.66 -32.40 8.39
N LYS A 33 -28.51 -32.35 7.38
CA LYS A 33 -28.09 -32.54 5.98
C LYS A 33 -27.21 -31.39 5.49
N GLU A 34 -27.45 -30.15 5.94
CA GLU A 34 -26.71 -28.96 5.54
C GLU A 34 -25.32 -28.93 6.19
N GLN A 35 -25.24 -29.24 7.49
CA GLN A 35 -23.98 -29.37 8.21
C GLN A 35 -23.07 -30.45 7.63
N LYS A 36 -23.64 -31.62 7.27
CA LYS A 36 -22.89 -32.68 6.59
C LYS A 36 -22.36 -32.23 5.21
N ALA A 37 -23.17 -31.52 4.46
CA ALA A 37 -22.78 -30.99 3.16
C ALA A 37 -21.69 -29.92 3.28
N LEU A 38 -21.77 -29.06 4.29
CA LEU A 38 -20.76 -28.04 4.56
C LEU A 38 -19.41 -28.69 4.96
N LEU A 39 -19.40 -29.56 5.96
CA LEU A 39 -18.15 -30.24 6.39
C LEU A 39 -17.50 -31.04 5.26
N LYS A 40 -18.32 -31.62 4.35
CA LYS A 40 -17.83 -32.32 3.16
C LYS A 40 -17.19 -31.36 2.13
N SER A 41 -17.54 -30.10 2.13
CA SER A 41 -17.06 -29.08 1.18
C SER A 41 -15.97 -28.19 1.75
N LEU A 42 -15.60 -28.37 3.04
CA LEU A 42 -14.47 -27.67 3.61
C LEU A 42 -13.15 -28.14 2.99
N ASP A 43 -12.32 -27.17 2.65
CA ASP A 43 -10.98 -27.40 2.13
C ASP A 43 -9.95 -27.08 3.23
N SER A 44 -9.14 -28.08 3.59
CA SER A 44 -8.02 -27.96 4.53
C SER A 44 -6.66 -27.94 3.83
N THR A 45 -6.63 -28.06 2.50
CA THR A 45 -5.40 -28.14 1.71
C THR A 45 -4.94 -26.78 1.19
N GLN A 46 -5.81 -25.77 1.27
CA GLN A 46 -5.47 -24.43 0.83
C GLN A 46 -4.45 -23.79 1.80
N ILE A 47 -3.25 -23.54 1.29
CA ILE A 47 -2.20 -22.84 2.04
C ILE A 47 -2.31 -21.35 1.71
N LEU A 48 -2.50 -20.52 2.74
CA LEU A 48 -2.51 -19.07 2.62
C LEU A 48 -1.15 -18.51 3.09
N GLY A 49 -0.26 -18.23 2.13
CA GLY A 49 1.08 -17.78 2.45
C GLY A 49 1.85 -18.79 3.29
N GLN A 50 2.26 -18.40 4.52
CA GLN A 50 2.98 -19.26 5.45
C GLN A 50 2.16 -19.66 6.68
N ILE A 51 0.83 -19.60 6.57
CA ILE A 51 -0.05 -20.07 7.64
C ILE A 51 -0.09 -21.60 7.61
N ASP A 52 0.23 -22.20 8.74
CA ASP A 52 0.41 -23.65 8.87
C ASP A 52 -0.84 -24.47 8.57
N PHE A 53 -2.02 -23.96 8.94
CA PHE A 53 -3.26 -24.70 8.85
C PHE A 53 -4.44 -23.74 8.57
N CYS A 54 -5.17 -24.02 7.50
CA CYS A 54 -6.32 -23.23 7.08
C CYS A 54 -7.53 -24.12 6.85
N ILE A 55 -8.71 -23.68 7.29
CA ILE A 55 -10.00 -24.31 6.94
C ILE A 55 -10.84 -23.27 6.22
N SER A 56 -11.20 -23.57 4.97
CA SER A 56 -11.98 -22.67 4.12
C SER A 56 -13.10 -23.39 3.40
N TYR A 57 -14.11 -22.63 2.99
CA TYR A 57 -15.19 -23.06 2.10
C TYR A 57 -15.03 -22.39 0.74
N ASN A 58 -14.88 -23.22 -0.29
CA ASN A 58 -14.63 -22.75 -1.65
C ASN A 58 -15.83 -23.13 -2.56
N ALA A 59 -16.71 -22.20 -2.82
CA ALA A 59 -17.83 -22.40 -3.74
C ALA A 59 -17.55 -21.76 -5.10
N LYS A 60 -17.90 -22.42 -6.19
CA LYS A 60 -17.77 -21.90 -7.56
C LYS A 60 -18.51 -20.57 -7.80
N THR A 61 -19.45 -20.23 -6.93
CA THR A 61 -20.26 -19.01 -6.99
C THR A 61 -19.67 -17.85 -6.18
N LEU A 62 -18.56 -18.07 -5.46
CA LEU A 62 -17.89 -17.03 -4.69
C LEU A 62 -16.59 -16.63 -5.39
N PHE A 63 -16.30 -15.34 -5.39
CA PHE A 63 -15.07 -14.79 -5.96
C PHE A 63 -13.85 -14.95 -5.04
N GLN A 64 -14.11 -15.12 -3.73
CA GLN A 64 -13.10 -15.47 -2.73
C GLN A 64 -13.62 -16.56 -1.79
N PRO A 65 -12.75 -17.44 -1.25
CA PRO A 65 -13.15 -18.44 -0.28
C PRO A 65 -13.58 -17.79 1.04
N ILE A 66 -14.53 -18.43 1.72
CA ILE A 66 -14.88 -18.08 3.11
C ILE A 66 -13.92 -18.83 4.02
N ASN A 67 -13.12 -18.09 4.80
CA ASN A 67 -12.17 -18.66 5.74
C ASN A 67 -12.83 -18.86 7.12
N PHE A 68 -12.78 -20.06 7.64
CA PHE A 68 -13.28 -20.37 8.98
C PHE A 68 -12.17 -20.30 10.03
N LEU A 69 -11.01 -20.83 9.69
CA LEU A 69 -9.90 -20.95 10.63
C LEU A 69 -8.55 -20.72 9.93
N TRP A 70 -7.72 -19.90 10.54
CA TRP A 70 -6.28 -19.87 10.31
C TRP A 70 -5.58 -20.25 11.59
N ALA A 71 -4.70 -21.24 11.57
CA ALA A 71 -4.10 -21.77 12.77
C ALA A 71 -2.60 -22.05 12.64
N GLU A 72 -1.93 -22.04 13.78
CA GLU A 72 -0.55 -22.46 13.98
C GLU A 72 -0.54 -23.85 14.62
N ALA A 73 0.20 -24.79 14.03
CA ALA A 73 0.38 -26.13 14.57
C ALA A 73 1.73 -26.26 15.28
N LYS A 74 1.80 -27.08 16.31
CA LYS A 74 3.06 -27.35 17.02
C LYS A 74 3.19 -28.82 17.39
N LYS A 75 4.39 -29.32 17.22
CA LYS A 75 4.76 -30.68 17.67
C LYS A 75 4.80 -30.77 19.19
N GLY A 76 4.39 -31.90 19.74
CA GLY A 76 4.47 -32.22 21.16
C GLY A 76 3.33 -31.59 21.96
N ASN A 77 3.60 -31.28 23.23
CA ASN A 77 2.71 -30.53 24.11
C ASN A 77 3.38 -29.20 24.47
N LYS A 78 2.74 -28.09 24.16
CA LYS A 78 3.25 -26.75 24.47
C LYS A 78 2.69 -26.28 25.81
N SER A 79 3.58 -25.89 26.71
CA SER A 79 3.17 -25.33 28.02
C SER A 79 2.42 -23.99 27.85
N ASP A 80 2.83 -23.18 26.89
CA ASP A 80 2.18 -21.90 26.58
C ASP A 80 1.69 -21.86 25.12
N ILE A 81 0.37 -22.01 24.95
CA ILE A 81 -0.29 -21.94 23.65
C ILE A 81 -0.37 -20.49 23.12
N ILE A 82 -0.22 -19.49 24.00
CA ILE A 82 -0.24 -18.06 23.60
C ILE A 82 0.94 -17.75 22.70
N GLU A 83 2.12 -18.36 22.93
CA GLU A 83 3.27 -18.18 22.04
C GLU A 83 2.94 -18.61 20.59
N SER A 84 2.14 -19.66 20.40
CA SER A 84 1.70 -20.11 19.08
C SER A 84 0.74 -19.10 18.43
N PHE A 85 -0.16 -18.47 19.18
CA PHE A 85 -0.99 -17.38 18.69
C PHE A 85 -0.14 -16.16 18.30
N ILE A 86 0.85 -15.78 19.09
CA ILE A 86 1.73 -14.67 18.77
C ILE A 86 2.51 -14.96 17.47
N GLN A 87 3.01 -16.19 17.30
CA GLN A 87 3.67 -16.60 16.08
C GLN A 87 2.73 -16.49 14.87
N LEU A 88 1.49 -16.98 14.97
CA LEU A 88 0.47 -16.87 13.94
C LEU A 88 0.17 -15.41 13.59
N ILE A 89 -0.03 -14.56 14.60
CA ILE A 89 -0.28 -13.12 14.39
C ILE A 89 0.89 -12.46 13.67
N LEU A 90 2.13 -12.77 14.05
CA LEU A 90 3.33 -12.28 13.36
C LEU A 90 3.42 -12.79 11.91
N THR A 91 3.02 -14.04 11.66
CA THR A 91 2.95 -14.60 10.30
C THR A 91 1.93 -13.87 9.45
N ILE A 92 0.71 -13.69 9.95
CA ILE A 92 -0.37 -12.95 9.28
C ILE A 92 0.06 -11.51 8.97
N GLY A 93 0.66 -10.82 9.95
CA GLY A 93 1.13 -9.45 9.79
C GLY A 93 2.28 -9.31 8.80
N LYS A 94 3.25 -10.22 8.83
CA LYS A 94 4.39 -10.26 7.92
C LYS A 94 3.99 -10.49 6.47
N GLU A 95 3.12 -11.47 6.23
CA GLU A 95 2.62 -11.85 4.90
C GLU A 95 1.49 -10.92 4.44
N LYS A 96 1.02 -10.02 5.30
CA LYS A 96 -0.13 -9.14 5.05
C LYS A 96 -1.38 -9.89 4.59
N THR A 97 -1.55 -11.11 5.07
CA THR A 97 -2.71 -11.95 4.73
C THR A 97 -4.02 -11.26 5.07
N TYR A 98 -4.03 -10.46 6.15
CA TYR A 98 -5.16 -9.65 6.58
C TYR A 98 -5.55 -8.53 5.61
N GLU A 99 -4.67 -8.10 4.71
CA GLU A 99 -4.98 -7.08 3.68
C GLU A 99 -5.64 -7.70 2.44
N ASN A 100 -5.15 -8.87 2.02
CA ASN A 100 -5.45 -9.45 0.71
C ASN A 100 -6.55 -10.51 0.72
N ASN A 101 -6.87 -11.09 1.88
CA ASN A 101 -7.84 -12.17 2.01
C ASN A 101 -8.98 -11.78 2.94
N LEU A 102 -10.15 -12.39 2.72
CA LEU A 102 -11.22 -12.30 3.70
C LEU A 102 -10.75 -12.92 5.02
N PRO A 103 -10.99 -12.26 6.17
CA PRO A 103 -10.53 -12.77 7.45
C PRO A 103 -11.24 -14.09 7.79
N PRO A 104 -10.59 -14.96 8.58
CA PRO A 104 -11.25 -16.15 9.11
C PRO A 104 -12.21 -15.76 10.25
N ILE A 105 -13.10 -16.66 10.60
CA ILE A 105 -13.97 -16.50 11.77
C ILE A 105 -13.12 -16.60 13.05
N PHE A 106 -12.17 -17.55 13.06
CA PHE A 106 -11.28 -17.79 14.20
C PHE A 106 -9.81 -17.82 13.79
N LEU A 107 -8.94 -17.31 14.65
CA LEU A 107 -7.55 -17.75 14.73
C LEU A 107 -7.45 -18.94 15.68
N GLY A 108 -6.55 -19.86 15.40
CA GLY A 108 -6.34 -21.06 16.19
C GLY A 108 -4.88 -21.37 16.47
N ALA A 109 -4.65 -22.16 17.49
CA ALA A 109 -3.37 -22.79 17.75
C ALA A 109 -3.61 -24.19 18.32
N PHE A 110 -2.83 -25.18 17.90
CA PHE A 110 -2.96 -26.54 18.42
C PHE A 110 -1.63 -27.27 18.50
N ASP A 111 -1.62 -28.26 19.38
CA ASP A 111 -0.53 -29.22 19.54
C ASP A 111 -1.08 -30.65 19.61
N CYS A 112 -0.30 -31.62 20.07
CA CYS A 112 -0.75 -33.01 20.15
C CYS A 112 -1.82 -33.29 21.21
N GLU A 113 -2.07 -32.36 22.14
CA GLU A 113 -3.00 -32.56 23.25
C GLU A 113 -4.24 -31.67 23.21
N LYS A 114 -4.09 -30.45 22.69
CA LYS A 114 -5.12 -29.41 22.76
C LYS A 114 -5.20 -28.55 21.52
N ILE A 115 -6.37 -27.94 21.33
CA ILE A 115 -6.64 -26.90 20.34
C ILE A 115 -7.29 -25.70 21.04
N ALA A 116 -6.93 -24.51 20.62
CA ALA A 116 -7.55 -23.28 21.11
C ALA A 116 -7.98 -22.39 19.95
N PHE A 117 -9.06 -21.65 20.15
CA PHE A 117 -9.65 -20.72 19.18
C PHE A 117 -9.80 -19.34 19.81
N ILE A 118 -9.61 -18.30 19.01
CA ILE A 118 -9.91 -16.91 19.37
C ILE A 118 -10.68 -16.29 18.22
N PRO A 119 -11.83 -15.64 18.47
CA PRO A 119 -12.56 -14.95 17.41
C PRO A 119 -11.69 -13.87 16.76
N TYR A 120 -11.62 -13.85 15.42
CA TYR A 120 -10.75 -12.91 14.70
C TYR A 120 -11.09 -11.44 14.98
N HIS A 121 -12.38 -11.11 15.14
CA HIS A 121 -12.83 -9.73 15.41
C HIS A 121 -12.21 -9.10 16.66
N GLU A 122 -11.84 -9.92 17.66
CA GLU A 122 -11.15 -9.46 18.87
C GLU A 122 -9.70 -9.02 18.60
N LEU A 123 -9.11 -9.50 17.50
CA LEU A 123 -7.72 -9.30 17.15
C LEU A 123 -7.51 -8.37 15.96
N ASP A 124 -8.57 -7.99 15.24
CA ASP A 124 -8.50 -7.17 14.01
C ASP A 124 -7.73 -5.86 14.24
N SER A 125 -7.96 -5.23 15.40
CA SER A 125 -7.27 -3.99 15.78
C SER A 125 -5.74 -4.13 15.90
N ILE A 126 -5.23 -5.33 16.16
CA ILE A 126 -3.79 -5.59 16.25
C ILE A 126 -3.15 -5.42 14.87
N PHE A 127 -3.82 -5.88 13.81
CA PHE A 127 -3.30 -5.80 12.43
C PHE A 127 -3.44 -4.39 11.84
N THR A 128 -4.41 -3.62 12.28
CA THR A 128 -4.66 -2.26 11.76
C THR A 128 -3.82 -1.18 12.45
N GLN A 129 -3.05 -1.53 13.50
CA GLN A 129 -2.11 -0.63 14.15
C GLN A 129 -0.83 -0.47 13.31
N ASN A 130 -0.50 0.77 12.93
CA ASN A 130 0.67 1.10 12.12
C ASN A 130 1.97 1.27 12.94
N ASP A 131 1.96 0.95 14.23
CA ASP A 131 3.06 1.16 15.16
C ASP A 131 3.96 -0.08 15.37
N PHE A 132 3.76 -1.13 14.57
CA PHE A 132 4.43 -2.41 14.77
C PHE A 132 5.27 -2.84 13.56
N ASN A 133 6.49 -3.32 13.81
CA ASN A 133 7.36 -3.87 12.78
C ASN A 133 7.02 -5.34 12.50
N TRP A 134 6.25 -5.58 11.45
CA TRP A 134 5.88 -6.94 11.02
C TRP A 134 6.99 -7.71 10.30
N ASN A 135 8.08 -7.06 9.89
CA ASN A 135 9.15 -7.71 9.11
C ASN A 135 10.14 -8.47 10.02
N VAL A 136 9.62 -9.41 10.79
CA VAL A 136 10.39 -10.27 11.69
C VAL A 136 10.22 -11.74 11.31
N THR A 137 11.07 -12.61 11.86
CA THR A 137 10.88 -14.06 11.71
C THR A 137 9.93 -14.54 12.80
N PRO A 138 8.69 -14.98 12.47
CA PRO A 138 7.66 -15.28 13.49
C PRO A 138 8.07 -16.35 14.50
N SER A 139 8.87 -17.34 14.07
CA SER A 139 9.35 -18.44 14.93
C SER A 139 10.50 -18.06 15.87
N LYS A 140 11.03 -16.83 15.79
CA LYS A 140 12.09 -16.35 16.70
C LYS A 140 11.48 -15.62 17.90
N HIS A 141 11.23 -16.36 18.98
CA HIS A 141 10.57 -15.87 20.20
C HIS A 141 11.46 -14.91 21.03
N ASP A 142 12.74 -14.83 20.76
CA ASP A 142 13.68 -13.93 21.44
C ASP A 142 13.71 -12.51 20.90
N THR A 143 13.09 -12.25 19.74
CA THR A 143 13.02 -10.91 19.13
C THR A 143 12.27 -9.90 19.99
N LYS A 144 12.65 -8.62 19.88
CA LYS A 144 11.98 -7.51 20.56
C LYS A 144 10.49 -7.46 20.19
N GLU A 145 10.19 -7.63 18.90
CA GLU A 145 8.85 -7.59 18.35
C GLU A 145 7.98 -8.71 18.92
N PHE A 146 8.49 -9.95 18.97
CA PHE A 146 7.76 -11.07 19.57
C PHE A 146 7.42 -10.76 21.04
N LYS A 147 8.40 -10.35 21.84
CA LYS A 147 8.21 -10.03 23.26
C LYS A 147 7.26 -8.85 23.48
N THR A 148 7.35 -7.83 22.64
CA THR A 148 6.46 -6.66 22.70
C THR A 148 5.02 -7.06 22.39
N LEU A 149 4.80 -7.84 21.31
CA LEU A 149 3.47 -8.30 20.95
C LEU A 149 2.90 -9.26 21.98
N TYR A 150 3.73 -10.18 22.48
CA TYR A 150 3.34 -11.09 23.57
C TYR A 150 2.87 -10.32 24.80
N ALA A 151 3.65 -9.35 25.27
CA ALA A 151 3.28 -8.55 26.45
C ALA A 151 1.99 -7.74 26.23
N LYS A 152 1.80 -7.19 25.02
CA LYS A 152 0.64 -6.37 24.65
C LYS A 152 -0.65 -7.20 24.49
N ALA A 153 -0.54 -8.39 23.89
CA ALA A 153 -1.69 -9.20 23.53
C ALA A 153 -2.04 -10.31 24.53
N LYS A 154 -1.13 -10.67 25.44
CA LYS A 154 -1.29 -11.82 26.34
C LYS A 154 -2.61 -11.81 27.12
N GLU A 155 -2.94 -10.71 27.77
CA GLU A 155 -4.15 -10.60 28.60
C GLU A 155 -5.42 -10.77 27.74
N LEU A 156 -5.45 -10.15 26.56
CA LEU A 156 -6.55 -10.29 25.61
C LEU A 156 -6.67 -11.76 25.15
N LEU A 157 -5.56 -12.35 24.69
CA LEU A 157 -5.53 -13.73 24.21
C LEU A 157 -5.97 -14.71 25.30
N GLU A 158 -5.49 -14.55 26.53
CA GLU A 158 -5.88 -15.39 27.67
C GLU A 158 -7.37 -15.26 28.01
N SER A 159 -7.93 -14.05 27.97
CA SER A 159 -9.33 -13.80 28.32
C SER A 159 -10.31 -14.29 27.24
N LYS A 160 -9.89 -14.33 25.96
CA LYS A 160 -10.76 -14.63 24.82
C LYS A 160 -10.57 -16.02 24.23
N LYS A 161 -9.51 -16.74 24.63
CA LYS A 161 -9.28 -18.09 24.11
C LYS A 161 -10.32 -19.09 24.57
N LEU A 162 -10.80 -19.91 23.65
CA LEU A 162 -11.62 -21.08 23.88
C LEU A 162 -10.75 -22.32 23.64
N GLN A 163 -10.37 -23.02 24.69
CA GLN A 163 -9.42 -24.12 24.62
C GLN A 163 -10.11 -25.45 24.92
N PHE A 164 -9.79 -26.47 24.12
CA PHE A 164 -10.28 -27.84 24.22
C PHE A 164 -9.12 -28.82 24.22
N ASN A 165 -9.18 -29.82 25.09
CA ASN A 165 -8.26 -30.94 25.08
C ASN A 165 -8.86 -32.07 24.22
N PHE A 166 -8.06 -32.59 23.29
CA PHE A 166 -8.52 -33.62 22.33
C PHE A 166 -9.01 -34.92 23.00
N LYS A 167 -8.60 -35.19 24.25
CA LYS A 167 -9.00 -36.42 24.98
C LYS A 167 -10.22 -36.18 25.84
N SER A 168 -10.25 -35.13 26.65
CA SER A 168 -11.34 -34.88 27.62
C SER A 168 -12.53 -34.16 27.01
N ASP A 169 -12.29 -33.23 26.06
CA ASP A 169 -13.28 -32.27 25.58
C ASP A 169 -13.70 -32.53 24.11
N THR A 170 -13.57 -33.79 23.65
CA THR A 170 -13.86 -34.16 22.25
C THR A 170 -15.28 -33.80 21.82
N LYS A 171 -16.28 -34.03 22.69
CA LYS A 171 -17.68 -33.75 22.40
C LYS A 171 -17.96 -32.25 22.35
N GLU A 172 -17.41 -31.52 23.31
CA GLU A 172 -17.51 -30.06 23.42
C GLU A 172 -16.86 -29.40 22.20
N LEU A 173 -15.67 -29.88 21.80
CA LEU A 173 -14.96 -29.41 20.60
C LEU A 173 -15.79 -29.68 19.33
N GLN A 174 -16.36 -30.87 19.18
CA GLN A 174 -17.23 -31.18 18.05
C GLN A 174 -18.48 -30.30 18.01
N SER A 175 -19.13 -30.11 19.17
CA SER A 175 -20.29 -29.21 19.28
C SER A 175 -19.92 -27.77 18.95
N PHE A 176 -18.76 -27.31 19.42
CA PHE A 176 -18.25 -25.98 19.11
C PHE A 176 -18.02 -25.77 17.61
N ILE A 177 -17.36 -26.72 16.94
CA ILE A 177 -17.12 -26.69 15.49
C ILE A 177 -18.43 -26.67 14.71
N GLN A 178 -19.39 -27.52 15.09
CA GLN A 178 -20.69 -27.58 14.43
C GLN A 178 -21.49 -26.28 14.56
N ALA A 179 -21.46 -25.66 15.73
CA ALA A 179 -22.18 -24.43 15.99
C ALA A 179 -21.56 -23.20 15.29
N ASN A 180 -20.24 -23.19 15.11
CA ASN A 180 -19.51 -21.99 14.68
C ASN A 180 -18.98 -22.05 13.23
N PHE A 181 -18.79 -23.24 12.65
CA PHE A 181 -18.34 -23.40 11.27
C PHE A 181 -19.56 -23.60 10.36
N THR A 182 -20.35 -22.55 10.22
CA THR A 182 -21.58 -22.51 9.41
C THR A 182 -21.59 -21.26 8.52
N LEU A 183 -22.21 -21.36 7.34
CA LEU A 183 -22.26 -20.24 6.38
C LEU A 183 -23.15 -19.08 6.83
N ASN A 184 -24.13 -19.34 7.68
CA ASN A 184 -25.12 -18.38 8.16
C ASN A 184 -25.09 -18.27 9.68
N ASN A 185 -23.94 -18.00 10.26
CA ASN A 185 -23.82 -17.89 11.70
C ASN A 185 -24.12 -16.47 12.16
N GLU A 186 -25.37 -16.22 12.56
CA GLU A 186 -25.82 -14.93 13.12
C GLU A 186 -25.24 -14.65 14.51
N ASN A 187 -24.68 -15.66 15.18
CA ASN A 187 -24.14 -15.56 16.55
C ASN A 187 -22.66 -15.13 16.60
N ILE A 188 -21.98 -15.04 15.47
CA ILE A 188 -20.60 -14.59 15.43
C ILE A 188 -20.58 -13.06 15.41
N ALA A 189 -19.88 -12.47 16.38
CA ALA A 189 -19.67 -11.04 16.40
C ALA A 189 -18.89 -10.59 15.15
N LYS A 190 -19.44 -9.60 14.45
CA LYS A 190 -18.89 -9.05 13.23
C LYS A 190 -17.71 -8.12 13.53
N ILE A 191 -16.80 -7.98 12.58
CA ILE A 191 -15.69 -7.05 12.66
C ILE A 191 -16.26 -5.62 12.56
N PRO A 192 -16.07 -4.75 13.56
CA PRO A 192 -16.53 -3.38 13.49
C PRO A 192 -15.75 -2.59 12.44
N ILE A 193 -16.44 -1.78 11.67
CA ILE A 193 -15.81 -0.91 10.68
C ILE A 193 -15.47 0.42 11.35
N THR A 194 -14.20 0.79 11.24
CA THR A 194 -13.61 1.97 11.88
C THR A 194 -12.89 2.84 10.85
N LYS A 195 -12.44 4.01 11.28
CA LYS A 195 -11.58 4.88 10.48
C LYS A 195 -10.30 4.20 9.97
N ASN A 196 -9.80 3.19 10.70
CA ASN A 196 -8.51 2.54 10.43
C ASN A 196 -8.60 1.37 9.45
N ASN A 197 -9.77 0.73 9.33
CA ASN A 197 -9.91 -0.48 8.51
C ASN A 197 -10.87 -0.32 7.30
N PHE A 198 -11.64 0.77 7.19
CA PHE A 198 -12.63 0.91 6.12
C PHE A 198 -12.03 0.88 4.70
N THR A 199 -10.81 1.38 4.52
CA THR A 199 -10.09 1.33 3.22
C THR A 199 -9.60 -0.08 2.89
N THR A 200 -9.09 -0.82 3.89
CA THR A 200 -8.69 -2.22 3.73
C THR A 200 -9.91 -3.11 3.43
N ILE A 201 -11.04 -2.83 4.09
CA ILE A 201 -12.30 -3.53 3.83
C ILE A 201 -12.81 -3.21 2.41
N TYR A 202 -12.66 -1.97 1.95
CA TYR A 202 -12.98 -1.59 0.57
C TYR A 202 -12.16 -2.38 -0.47
N GLN A 203 -10.85 -2.56 -0.26
CA GLN A 203 -10.02 -3.36 -1.18
C GLN A 203 -10.51 -4.82 -1.28
N LYS A 204 -10.91 -5.40 -0.15
CA LYS A 204 -11.52 -6.75 -0.13
C LYS A 204 -12.89 -6.76 -0.82
N TRP A 205 -13.69 -5.72 -0.63
CA TRP A 205 -14.99 -5.56 -1.29
C TRP A 205 -14.83 -5.50 -2.81
N LEU A 206 -13.81 -4.79 -3.33
CA LEU A 206 -13.52 -4.74 -4.77
C LEU A 206 -13.26 -6.11 -5.40
N THR A 207 -12.68 -7.04 -4.66
CA THR A 207 -12.36 -8.39 -5.16
C THR A 207 -13.45 -9.41 -4.88
N SER A 208 -14.29 -9.17 -3.86
CA SER A 208 -15.30 -10.13 -3.39
C SER A 208 -16.71 -9.79 -3.85
N VAL A 209 -17.10 -8.52 -3.82
CA VAL A 209 -18.47 -8.06 -4.09
C VAL A 209 -18.61 -7.35 -5.44
N ALA A 210 -17.71 -6.41 -5.75
CA ALA A 210 -17.81 -5.62 -6.98
C ALA A 210 -17.96 -6.47 -8.26
N PRO A 211 -17.29 -7.65 -8.42
CA PRO A 211 -17.48 -8.51 -9.59
C PRO A 211 -18.88 -9.12 -9.71
N SER A 212 -19.65 -9.17 -8.60
CA SER A 212 -21.04 -9.65 -8.62
C SER A 212 -22.04 -8.59 -9.08
N ILE A 213 -21.63 -7.33 -9.19
CA ILE A 213 -22.51 -6.23 -9.61
C ILE A 213 -22.56 -6.19 -11.13
N SER A 214 -23.77 -6.28 -11.68
CA SER A 214 -24.04 -6.23 -13.12
C SER A 214 -24.08 -4.79 -13.61
N ILE A 215 -22.91 -4.22 -13.92
CA ILE A 215 -22.73 -2.84 -14.39
C ILE A 215 -21.57 -2.76 -15.38
N ASP A 216 -21.67 -1.84 -16.36
CA ASP A 216 -20.51 -1.43 -17.14
C ASP A 216 -19.74 -0.34 -16.36
N TRP A 217 -18.65 -0.74 -15.72
CA TRP A 217 -17.81 0.14 -14.90
C TRP A 217 -17.19 1.30 -15.69
N ASN A 218 -16.95 1.14 -17.00
CA ASN A 218 -16.42 2.22 -17.82
C ASN A 218 -17.49 3.29 -18.09
N LEU A 219 -18.72 2.87 -18.36
CA LEU A 219 -19.83 3.80 -18.52
C LEU A 219 -20.16 4.53 -17.22
N ALA A 220 -20.16 3.83 -16.08
CA ALA A 220 -20.36 4.43 -14.76
C ALA A 220 -19.29 5.49 -14.47
N LYS A 221 -18.01 5.17 -14.68
CA LYS A 221 -16.88 6.09 -14.48
C LYS A 221 -16.97 7.34 -15.37
N ASN A 222 -17.42 7.18 -16.61
CA ASN A 222 -17.64 8.32 -17.52
C ASN A 222 -18.78 9.24 -17.04
N ALA A 223 -19.73 8.70 -16.28
CA ALA A 223 -20.80 9.44 -15.63
C ALA A 223 -20.41 10.01 -14.25
N GLY A 224 -19.16 9.83 -13.80
CA GLY A 224 -18.66 10.30 -12.50
C GLY A 224 -19.00 9.39 -11.33
N ILE A 225 -19.54 8.19 -11.58
CA ILE A 225 -19.88 7.18 -10.58
C ILE A 225 -18.71 6.20 -10.44
N LEU A 226 -18.24 6.00 -9.23
CA LEU A 226 -17.08 5.17 -8.91
C LEU A 226 -17.51 3.89 -8.19
N ASP A 227 -16.67 2.87 -8.26
CA ASP A 227 -16.78 1.64 -7.45
C ASP A 227 -16.90 1.96 -5.95
N ALA A 228 -16.17 2.98 -5.49
CA ALA A 228 -16.26 3.51 -4.13
C ALA A 228 -17.68 3.97 -3.75
N ASP A 229 -18.46 4.49 -4.69
CA ASP A 229 -19.83 4.92 -4.42
C ASP A 229 -20.77 3.75 -4.12
N PHE A 230 -20.53 2.60 -4.77
CA PHE A 230 -21.25 1.36 -4.48
C PHE A 230 -20.87 0.78 -3.12
N TYR A 231 -19.58 0.84 -2.77
CA TYR A 231 -19.12 0.43 -1.44
C TYR A 231 -19.72 1.32 -0.33
N LEU A 232 -19.73 2.65 -0.53
CA LEU A 232 -20.35 3.58 0.41
C LEU A 232 -21.86 3.37 0.52
N ALA A 233 -22.52 3.01 -0.61
CA ALA A 233 -23.93 2.63 -0.60
C ALA A 233 -24.17 1.37 0.25
N ASP A 234 -23.33 0.35 0.11
CA ASP A 234 -23.40 -0.85 0.96
C ASP A 234 -23.22 -0.54 2.43
N LEU A 235 -22.26 0.35 2.70
CA LEU A 235 -21.83 0.66 4.06
C LEU A 235 -22.86 1.52 4.82
N LEU A 236 -23.53 2.46 4.13
CA LEU A 236 -24.28 3.55 4.77
C LEU A 236 -25.75 3.65 4.37
N SER A 237 -26.19 2.96 3.29
CA SER A 237 -27.55 3.17 2.74
C SER A 237 -28.70 2.69 3.62
N SER A 238 -28.45 1.90 4.66
CA SER A 238 -29.54 1.15 5.30
C SER A 238 -30.36 1.92 6.32
N GLU A 239 -29.91 3.09 6.86
CA GLU A 239 -30.52 3.61 8.08
C GLU A 239 -30.77 5.13 8.18
N ASN A 240 -30.26 5.98 7.29
CA ASN A 240 -30.44 7.42 7.52
C ASN A 240 -30.74 8.21 6.25
N GLN A 241 -31.98 8.77 6.20
CA GLN A 241 -32.46 9.58 5.06
C GLN A 241 -31.54 10.79 4.78
N SER A 242 -30.96 11.40 5.83
CA SER A 242 -30.06 12.55 5.66
C SER A 242 -28.71 12.24 5.03
N LEU A 243 -28.28 10.97 5.07
CA LEU A 243 -27.07 10.50 4.40
C LEU A 243 -27.31 10.16 2.94
N LEU A 244 -28.51 9.69 2.59
CA LEU A 244 -28.86 9.31 1.22
C LEU A 244 -28.66 10.48 0.25
N ASP A 245 -28.90 11.72 0.69
CA ASP A 245 -28.71 12.92 -0.11
C ASP A 245 -27.23 13.24 -0.42
N LYS A 246 -26.31 12.64 0.34
CA LYS A 246 -24.85 12.78 0.17
C LYS A 246 -24.22 11.64 -0.65
N LEU A 247 -24.97 10.57 -0.91
CA LEU A 247 -24.48 9.40 -1.63
C LEU A 247 -24.85 9.49 -3.12
N PHE A 248 -23.90 9.17 -3.99
CA PHE A 248 -24.11 9.11 -5.44
C PHE A 248 -24.85 7.85 -5.86
N VAL A 249 -24.72 6.78 -5.08
CA VAL A 249 -25.36 5.48 -5.28
C VAL A 249 -26.09 5.09 -4.00
N VAL A 250 -27.24 4.48 -4.11
CA VAL A 250 -28.05 4.01 -2.99
C VAL A 250 -28.38 2.53 -3.18
N LEU A 251 -28.07 1.71 -2.18
CA LEU A 251 -28.48 0.31 -2.17
C LEU A 251 -29.95 0.18 -1.78
N LYS A 252 -30.72 -0.49 -2.62
CA LYS A 252 -32.08 -0.99 -2.34
C LYS A 252 -32.01 -2.48 -1.96
N GLN A 253 -33.13 -3.09 -1.70
CA GLN A 253 -33.17 -4.50 -1.25
C GLN A 253 -32.41 -5.47 -2.18
N THR A 254 -32.52 -5.27 -3.51
CA THR A 254 -32.03 -6.21 -4.53
C THR A 254 -31.12 -5.57 -5.58
N HIS A 255 -30.96 -4.24 -5.57
CA HIS A 255 -30.24 -3.50 -6.61
C HIS A 255 -29.76 -2.14 -6.11
N TYR A 256 -28.82 -1.54 -6.82
CA TYR A 256 -28.39 -0.16 -6.60
C TYR A 256 -29.13 0.79 -7.52
N GLU A 257 -29.46 1.99 -7.01
CA GLU A 257 -29.98 3.12 -7.77
C GLU A 257 -28.95 4.25 -7.79
N PHE A 258 -28.75 4.90 -8.94
CA PHE A 258 -27.89 6.08 -9.08
C PHE A 258 -28.38 7.01 -10.19
N ASN A 259 -28.00 8.29 -10.12
CA ASN A 259 -28.39 9.30 -11.07
C ASN A 259 -27.37 9.42 -12.20
N LYS A 260 -27.83 9.31 -13.45
CA LYS A 260 -26.97 9.55 -14.63
C LYS A 260 -26.82 11.04 -14.90
N THR A 261 -25.61 11.55 -14.94
CA THR A 261 -25.32 12.98 -15.17
C THR A 261 -25.40 13.38 -16.66
N THR A 262 -26.23 12.76 -17.46
CA THR A 262 -26.46 13.19 -18.86
C THR A 262 -27.78 13.91 -18.96
N THR A 263 -27.73 15.23 -18.89
CA THR A 263 -28.84 16.11 -19.17
C THR A 263 -29.09 16.15 -20.69
N PHE A 264 -29.97 15.29 -21.18
CA PHE A 264 -30.69 15.59 -22.42
C PHE A 264 -32.12 15.94 -22.04
N MET A 265 -32.51 17.20 -22.19
CA MET A 265 -33.82 17.76 -21.87
C MET A 265 -34.30 17.73 -20.40
N GLY A 266 -33.42 17.97 -19.41
CA GLY A 266 -33.88 18.32 -18.04
C GLY A 266 -34.55 17.22 -17.21
N THR A 267 -34.58 15.97 -17.68
CA THR A 267 -35.06 14.82 -16.90
C THR A 267 -33.90 14.02 -16.35
N GLN A 268 -33.78 13.94 -15.02
CA GLN A 268 -32.85 13.02 -14.34
C GLN A 268 -33.35 11.59 -14.57
N GLN A 269 -32.63 10.80 -15.35
CA GLN A 269 -32.91 9.39 -15.51
C GLN A 269 -32.14 8.61 -14.45
N LYS A 270 -32.86 7.85 -13.60
CA LYS A 270 -32.25 6.92 -12.66
C LYS A 270 -31.83 5.65 -13.39
N ASP A 271 -30.56 5.25 -13.20
CA ASP A 271 -30.07 3.94 -13.63
C ASP A 271 -30.03 2.98 -12.45
N THR A 272 -30.07 1.69 -12.74
CA THR A 272 -30.03 0.62 -11.75
C THR A 272 -28.93 -0.40 -12.08
N ALA A 273 -28.31 -0.96 -11.06
CA ALA A 273 -27.40 -2.10 -11.18
C ALA A 273 -27.83 -3.21 -10.23
N SER A 274 -27.98 -4.43 -10.74
CA SER A 274 -28.39 -5.61 -9.97
C SER A 274 -27.20 -6.55 -9.73
N PHE A 275 -27.41 -7.58 -8.92
CA PHE A 275 -26.40 -8.62 -8.67
C PHE A 275 -26.57 -9.77 -9.66
N ASN A 276 -25.46 -10.25 -10.25
CA ASN A 276 -25.45 -11.37 -11.20
C ASN A 276 -25.42 -12.76 -10.50
N ASP A 277 -25.22 -12.78 -9.18
CA ASP A 277 -25.11 -13.98 -8.34
C ASP A 277 -26.23 -14.15 -7.31
N ASN A 278 -27.33 -13.38 -7.44
CA ASN A 278 -28.42 -13.29 -6.46
C ASN A 278 -27.92 -12.88 -5.06
N GLN A 279 -27.01 -11.92 -4.98
CA GLN A 279 -26.42 -11.35 -3.75
C GLN A 279 -25.61 -12.34 -2.88
N LYS A 280 -25.19 -13.47 -3.39
CA LYS A 280 -24.46 -14.46 -2.58
C LYS A 280 -23.13 -13.92 -2.08
N ALA A 281 -22.32 -13.33 -2.96
CA ALA A 281 -21.03 -12.74 -2.59
C ALA A 281 -21.20 -11.55 -1.64
N HIS A 282 -22.20 -10.69 -1.92
CA HIS A 282 -22.56 -9.56 -1.07
C HIS A 282 -22.95 -10.02 0.35
N THR A 283 -23.85 -10.99 0.46
CA THR A 283 -24.30 -11.52 1.76
C THR A 283 -23.13 -12.17 2.51
N ALA A 284 -22.31 -12.99 1.85
CA ALA A 284 -21.16 -13.64 2.46
C ALA A 284 -20.14 -12.62 3.00
N PHE A 285 -19.88 -11.55 2.25
CA PHE A 285 -18.99 -10.48 2.66
C PHE A 285 -19.51 -9.74 3.90
N TRP A 286 -20.76 -9.29 3.86
CA TRP A 286 -21.37 -8.50 4.95
C TRP A 286 -21.77 -9.32 6.19
N ASN A 287 -21.64 -10.63 6.14
CA ASN A 287 -21.70 -11.47 7.33
C ASN A 287 -20.42 -11.35 8.18
N LEU A 288 -19.31 -10.92 7.62
CA LEU A 288 -18.04 -10.74 8.32
C LEU A 288 -17.92 -9.37 9.00
N TYR A 289 -18.56 -8.33 8.45
CA TYR A 289 -18.38 -6.94 8.87
C TYR A 289 -19.68 -6.33 9.41
N GLU A 290 -19.54 -5.54 10.48
CA GLU A 290 -20.64 -4.79 11.08
C GLU A 290 -20.95 -3.56 10.23
N ARG A 291 -22.19 -3.41 9.80
CA ARG A 291 -22.65 -2.23 9.08
C ARG A 291 -24.06 -1.80 9.52
N PRO A 292 -24.37 -0.50 9.55
CA PRO A 292 -23.44 0.61 9.30
C PRO A 292 -22.36 0.72 10.38
N PRO A 293 -21.22 1.38 10.10
CA PRO A 293 -20.26 1.73 11.13
C PRO A 293 -20.88 2.69 12.15
N LYS A 294 -20.22 2.93 13.27
CA LYS A 294 -20.68 3.89 14.27
C LYS A 294 -20.90 5.27 13.64
N GLU A 295 -21.96 5.97 14.05
CA GLU A 295 -22.36 7.27 13.48
C GLU A 295 -21.24 8.32 13.52
N GLU A 296 -20.40 8.29 14.56
CA GLU A 296 -19.24 9.16 14.69
C GLU A 296 -18.21 9.04 13.54
N TYR A 297 -18.25 7.94 12.76
CA TYR A 297 -17.34 7.70 11.63
C TYR A 297 -17.94 8.07 10.27
N TRP A 298 -19.26 8.33 10.17
CA TRP A 298 -19.92 8.54 8.89
C TRP A 298 -19.37 9.72 8.10
N SER A 299 -19.33 10.91 8.74
CA SER A 299 -18.75 12.10 8.08
C SER A 299 -17.31 11.87 7.65
N TYR A 300 -16.52 11.27 8.54
CA TYR A 300 -15.12 10.92 8.24
C TYR A 300 -14.98 10.04 6.99
N ILE A 301 -15.80 8.99 6.87
CA ILE A 301 -15.75 8.03 5.75
C ILE A 301 -16.24 8.69 4.45
N ILE A 302 -17.30 9.48 4.51
CA ILE A 302 -17.88 10.17 3.34
C ILE A 302 -16.90 11.25 2.83
N ASP A 303 -16.36 12.07 3.71
CA ASP A 303 -15.44 13.15 3.36
C ASP A 303 -14.14 12.61 2.75
N ARG A 304 -13.82 11.33 3.03
CA ARG A 304 -12.63 10.63 2.51
C ARG A 304 -12.94 9.66 1.36
N ARG A 305 -14.05 9.87 0.67
CA ARG A 305 -14.34 9.18 -0.60
C ARG A 305 -13.14 9.17 -1.54
N ASP A 306 -12.30 10.21 -1.50
CA ASP A 306 -11.09 10.31 -2.30
C ASP A 306 -10.01 9.27 -1.93
N LEU A 307 -9.99 8.74 -0.71
CA LEU A 307 -9.13 7.60 -0.34
C LEU A 307 -9.57 6.30 -1.00
N LEU A 308 -10.83 6.24 -1.41
CA LEU A 308 -11.44 5.13 -2.14
C LEU A 308 -11.38 5.33 -3.66
N VAL A 309 -10.72 6.40 -4.14
CA VAL A 309 -10.63 6.71 -5.57
C VAL A 309 -9.83 5.64 -6.30
N PRO A 310 -10.30 5.17 -7.46
CA PRO A 310 -9.59 4.22 -8.29
C PRO A 310 -8.18 4.68 -8.64
N SER A 311 -7.30 3.70 -8.77
CA SER A 311 -5.89 3.85 -9.07
C SER A 311 -5.56 4.73 -10.28
N ASP A 312 -6.40 4.72 -11.32
CA ASP A 312 -6.21 5.49 -12.53
C ASP A 312 -6.31 7.01 -12.32
N ILE A 313 -7.11 7.46 -11.36
CA ILE A 313 -7.21 8.87 -10.98
C ILE A 313 -6.00 9.28 -10.12
N ARG A 314 -5.53 8.41 -9.23
CA ARG A 314 -4.30 8.63 -8.46
C ARG A 314 -3.07 8.61 -9.38
N GLU A 315 -3.04 7.74 -10.38
CA GLU A 315 -1.98 7.68 -11.40
C GLU A 315 -1.84 9.01 -12.15
N ARG A 316 -2.95 9.69 -12.46
CA ARG A 316 -2.94 11.03 -13.09
C ARG A 316 -2.31 12.09 -12.21
N LYS A 317 -2.51 12.02 -10.89
CA LYS A 317 -1.88 12.92 -9.90
C LYS A 317 -0.45 12.50 -9.56
N GLY A 318 0.02 11.33 -10.02
CA GLY A 318 1.34 10.78 -9.70
C GLY A 318 1.50 10.33 -8.24
N ALA A 319 0.41 10.23 -7.50
CA ALA A 319 0.41 9.83 -6.10
C ALA A 319 0.32 8.31 -5.99
N PHE A 320 1.43 7.66 -5.64
CA PHE A 320 1.52 6.21 -5.46
C PHE A 320 1.87 5.89 -4.01
N PHE A 321 1.03 5.08 -3.37
CA PHE A 321 1.35 4.59 -2.03
C PHE A 321 2.44 3.52 -2.08
N THR A 322 3.44 3.68 -1.21
CA THR A 322 4.52 2.68 -1.09
C THR A 322 4.00 1.48 -0.29
N PRO A 323 3.99 0.26 -0.84
CA PRO A 323 3.61 -0.94 -0.09
C PRO A 323 4.48 -1.17 1.14
N GLN A 324 3.90 -1.65 2.23
CA GLN A 324 4.60 -1.82 3.52
C GLN A 324 5.79 -2.78 3.44
N ILE A 325 5.75 -3.76 2.53
CA ILE A 325 6.91 -4.63 2.26
C ILE A 325 8.14 -3.82 1.83
N TRP A 326 7.94 -2.79 0.98
CA TRP A 326 9.03 -1.94 0.51
C TRP A 326 9.40 -0.86 1.53
N VAL A 327 8.46 -0.37 2.32
CA VAL A 327 8.75 0.51 3.47
C VAL A 327 9.64 -0.22 4.48
N GLY A 328 9.31 -1.46 4.85
CA GLY A 328 10.12 -2.29 5.74
C GLY A 328 11.53 -2.56 5.18
N LYS A 329 11.63 -2.86 3.88
CA LYS A 329 12.93 -3.02 3.19
C LYS A 329 13.72 -1.70 3.20
N ALA A 330 13.09 -0.57 2.87
CA ALA A 330 13.75 0.73 2.85
C ALA A 330 14.36 1.08 4.22
N ARG A 331 13.63 0.84 5.32
CA ARG A 331 14.15 1.02 6.68
C ARG A 331 15.37 0.13 6.97
N SER A 332 15.32 -1.15 6.58
CA SER A 332 16.48 -2.04 6.71
C SER A 332 17.69 -1.55 5.90
N TYR A 333 17.46 -0.88 4.77
CA TYR A 333 18.54 -0.30 3.97
C TYR A 333 19.06 1.02 4.54
N LEU A 334 18.22 1.82 5.18
CA LEU A 334 18.65 2.97 5.98
C LEU A 334 19.55 2.53 7.13
N GLU A 335 19.16 1.50 7.87
CA GLU A 335 19.95 0.89 8.93
C GLU A 335 21.32 0.40 8.43
N LYS A 336 21.34 -0.34 7.31
CA LYS A 336 22.60 -0.79 6.67
C LYS A 336 23.47 0.34 6.14
N ALA A 337 22.91 1.48 5.78
CA ALA A 337 23.61 2.63 5.22
C ALA A 337 24.12 3.60 6.27
N LEU A 338 23.40 3.76 7.38
CA LEU A 338 23.61 4.82 8.37
C LEU A 338 23.87 4.30 9.79
N GLY A 339 23.70 3.00 10.03
CA GLY A 339 23.85 2.36 11.34
C GLY A 339 22.54 2.05 12.03
N GLU A 340 22.56 1.10 12.97
CA GLU A 340 21.38 0.60 13.69
C GLU A 340 20.63 1.71 14.44
N ASN A 341 21.35 2.70 14.93
CA ASN A 341 20.83 3.80 15.72
C ASN A 341 20.37 5.01 14.87
N TYR A 342 20.20 4.85 13.54
CA TYR A 342 19.90 5.99 12.66
C TYR A 342 18.67 6.79 13.09
N GLN A 343 17.63 6.16 13.65
CA GLN A 343 16.43 6.86 14.09
C GLN A 343 16.71 7.84 15.25
N SER A 344 17.55 7.45 16.21
CA SER A 344 17.92 8.31 17.34
C SER A 344 19.01 9.33 17.00
N GLU A 345 19.77 9.11 15.91
CA GLU A 345 20.86 10.00 15.51
C GLU A 345 20.45 11.04 14.45
N TYR A 346 19.49 10.72 13.58
CA TYR A 346 19.11 11.55 12.45
C TYR A 346 17.71 12.14 12.62
N TYR A 347 17.50 13.31 12.07
CA TYR A 347 16.16 13.82 11.74
C TYR A 347 15.69 13.17 10.45
N ILE A 348 14.39 12.93 10.31
CA ILE A 348 13.80 12.35 9.11
C ILE A 348 12.67 13.26 8.64
N TRP A 349 12.70 13.64 7.37
CA TRP A 349 11.63 14.44 6.78
C TRP A 349 11.14 13.76 5.49
N ASP A 350 9.83 13.44 5.45
CA ASP A 350 9.14 13.03 4.24
C ASP A 350 8.48 14.26 3.60
N LEU A 351 8.97 14.66 2.43
CA LEU A 351 8.55 15.86 1.71
C LEU A 351 7.24 15.70 0.95
N ALA A 352 6.81 14.46 0.69
CA ALA A 352 5.62 14.09 -0.06
C ALA A 352 4.92 12.92 0.63
N ALA A 353 4.66 13.11 1.93
CA ALA A 353 4.28 12.05 2.84
C ALA A 353 2.91 11.41 2.50
N GLY A 354 2.03 12.10 1.76
CA GLY A 354 0.66 11.67 1.59
C GLY A 354 0.03 11.45 2.97
N THR A 355 -0.45 10.24 3.23
CA THR A 355 -1.01 9.86 4.55
C THR A 355 0.03 9.32 5.55
N GLY A 356 1.34 9.49 5.29
CA GLY A 356 2.42 9.14 6.22
C GLY A 356 2.94 7.69 6.12
N ASN A 357 2.67 6.99 5.04
CA ASN A 357 2.94 5.56 4.89
C ASN A 357 4.44 5.20 5.03
N LEU A 358 5.37 6.03 4.55
CA LEU A 358 6.81 5.80 4.71
C LEU A 358 7.27 5.91 6.17
N LEU A 359 6.57 6.69 6.98
CA LEU A 359 6.95 6.98 8.37
C LEU A 359 6.37 5.98 9.37
N THR A 360 5.58 5.01 8.90
CA THR A 360 5.06 3.93 9.74
C THR A 360 6.19 3.15 10.41
N ASN A 361 6.00 2.78 11.68
CA ASN A 361 6.98 2.06 12.50
C ASN A 361 8.33 2.79 12.73
N LEU A 362 8.42 4.09 12.50
CA LEU A 362 9.47 4.93 13.05
C LEU A 362 9.02 5.41 14.43
N THR A 363 9.93 5.48 15.42
CA THR A 363 9.55 5.65 16.83
C THR A 363 9.96 7.00 17.44
N GLU A 364 10.94 7.68 16.85
CA GLU A 364 11.52 8.91 17.40
C GLU A 364 10.72 10.17 16.99
N SER A 365 9.51 10.32 17.50
CA SER A 365 8.52 11.32 17.08
C SER A 365 9.05 12.77 17.04
N HIS A 366 9.96 13.13 17.95
CA HIS A 366 10.56 14.47 17.98
C HIS A 366 11.56 14.73 16.85
N ARG A 367 11.98 13.69 16.12
CA ARG A 367 12.91 13.77 14.99
C ARG A 367 12.21 13.58 13.64
N LEU A 368 10.92 13.24 13.64
CA LEU A 368 10.16 12.97 12.43
C LEU A 368 9.38 14.20 12.00
N HIS A 369 9.40 14.50 10.70
CA HIS A 369 8.63 15.57 10.06
C HIS A 369 7.95 15.00 8.81
N ALA A 370 6.73 15.45 8.56
CA ALA A 370 5.95 15.06 7.40
C ALA A 370 5.30 16.27 6.76
N SER A 371 5.44 16.40 5.45
CA SER A 371 4.73 17.42 4.69
C SER A 371 4.08 16.83 3.45
N THR A 372 2.97 17.38 3.05
CA THR A 372 2.22 16.97 1.86
C THR A 372 1.54 18.19 1.22
N LEU A 373 1.20 18.05 -0.06
CA LEU A 373 0.52 19.09 -0.81
C LEU A 373 -0.94 19.24 -0.37
N ASP A 374 -1.60 18.12 -0.04
CA ASP A 374 -3.02 18.07 0.24
C ASP A 374 -3.30 18.28 1.74
N LYS A 375 -4.20 19.22 2.04
CA LYS A 375 -4.61 19.50 3.42
C LYS A 375 -5.35 18.31 4.06
N ALA A 376 -6.10 17.54 3.28
CA ALA A 376 -6.79 16.35 3.78
C ALA A 376 -5.80 15.28 4.27
N ASP A 377 -4.67 15.11 3.59
CA ASP A 377 -3.61 14.19 4.03
C ASP A 377 -2.98 14.64 5.35
N VAL A 378 -2.82 15.97 5.55
CA VAL A 378 -2.34 16.53 6.83
C VAL A 378 -3.29 16.17 7.96
N GLU A 379 -4.58 16.35 7.76
CA GLU A 379 -5.62 16.03 8.76
C GLU A 379 -5.62 14.54 9.10
N ILE A 380 -5.49 13.67 8.10
CA ILE A 380 -5.36 12.21 8.31
C ILE A 380 -4.11 11.88 9.15
N MET A 381 -2.94 12.42 8.79
CA MET A 381 -1.72 12.15 9.55
C MET A 381 -1.80 12.66 10.99
N GLN A 382 -2.42 13.82 11.23
CA GLN A 382 -2.63 14.36 12.57
C GLN A 382 -3.56 13.47 13.40
N GLU A 383 -4.59 12.93 12.78
CA GLU A 383 -5.50 11.98 13.42
C GLU A 383 -4.80 10.67 13.76
N LEU A 384 -4.09 10.06 12.80
CA LEU A 384 -3.28 8.86 13.04
C LEU A 384 -2.23 9.08 14.13
N SER A 385 -1.68 10.29 14.22
CA SER A 385 -0.76 10.68 15.28
C SER A 385 -1.44 10.76 16.65
N SER A 386 -2.64 11.32 16.72
CA SER A 386 -3.41 11.39 17.98
C SER A 386 -3.83 10.01 18.49
N GLU A 387 -4.03 9.06 17.60
CA GLU A 387 -4.36 7.65 17.90
C GLU A 387 -3.12 6.77 18.14
N ASN A 388 -1.91 7.35 18.17
CA ASN A 388 -0.62 6.65 18.24
C ASN A 388 -0.36 5.64 17.11
N ALA A 389 -1.09 5.73 16.01
CA ALA A 389 -0.87 4.92 14.82
C ALA A 389 0.34 5.41 13.97
N LEU A 390 0.65 6.72 14.06
CA LEU A 390 1.89 7.31 13.60
C LEU A 390 2.60 8.01 14.74
N HIS A 391 3.88 7.73 14.94
CA HIS A 391 4.69 8.39 15.96
C HIS A 391 5.21 9.76 15.47
N LEU A 392 4.29 10.64 15.09
CA LEU A 392 4.58 12.03 14.67
C LEU A 392 4.04 13.01 15.70
N LEU A 393 4.73 14.10 15.94
CA LEU A 393 4.16 15.18 16.70
C LEU A 393 3.21 15.99 15.80
N PRO A 394 1.99 16.36 16.25
CA PRO A 394 1.05 17.11 15.41
C PRO A 394 1.64 18.38 14.79
N LYS A 395 2.51 19.09 15.52
CA LYS A 395 3.23 20.28 15.04
C LYS A 395 4.32 20.00 14.00
N HIS A 396 4.68 18.72 13.77
CA HIS A 396 5.63 18.28 12.75
C HIS A 396 4.92 17.79 11.48
N ILE A 397 3.59 17.83 11.43
CA ILE A 397 2.75 17.48 10.29
C ILE A 397 2.16 18.77 9.73
N PHE A 398 2.46 19.10 8.48
CA PHE A 398 2.06 20.38 7.90
C PHE A 398 1.86 20.31 6.39
N GLN A 399 1.03 21.23 5.88
CA GLN A 399 0.84 21.39 4.45
C GLN A 399 2.01 22.18 3.86
N PHE A 400 2.62 21.66 2.79
CA PHE A 400 3.73 22.31 2.11
C PHE A 400 3.82 21.87 0.65
N ASP A 401 3.78 22.82 -0.27
CA ASP A 401 4.04 22.57 -1.68
C ASP A 401 5.55 22.62 -1.91
N PHE A 402 6.19 21.45 -1.88
CA PHE A 402 7.63 21.34 -2.02
C PHE A 402 8.19 21.93 -3.31
N LEU A 403 7.40 22.06 -4.36
CA LEU A 403 7.89 22.62 -5.64
C LEU A 403 7.69 24.13 -5.76
N ASN A 404 6.81 24.72 -4.94
CA ASN A 404 6.46 26.16 -5.03
C ASN A 404 6.74 26.95 -3.76
N ASP A 405 6.54 26.38 -2.57
CA ASP A 405 6.69 27.13 -1.30
C ASP A 405 8.17 27.36 -0.94
N GLU A 406 8.45 28.47 -0.27
CA GLU A 406 9.79 28.82 0.18
C GLU A 406 10.13 28.23 1.56
N PHE A 407 11.39 27.82 1.76
CA PHE A 407 11.83 27.23 3.04
C PHE A 407 11.99 28.26 4.16
N PHE A 408 12.25 29.49 3.79
CA PHE A 408 12.49 30.59 4.74
C PHE A 408 11.66 31.79 4.37
N ASP A 409 11.39 32.60 5.39
CA ASP A 409 10.72 33.87 5.20
C ASP A 409 11.52 34.75 4.24
N LYS A 410 10.87 35.38 3.26
CA LYS A 410 11.47 36.31 2.32
C LYS A 410 10.79 37.69 2.45
N PRO A 411 11.46 38.68 3.05
CA PRO A 411 10.98 40.05 3.01
C PRO A 411 11.03 40.59 1.57
N CYS A 412 10.08 41.42 1.20
CA CYS A 412 10.15 42.18 -0.06
C CYS A 412 11.19 43.29 0.01
N ASP A 413 11.58 43.85 -1.14
CA ASP A 413 12.62 44.90 -1.24
C ASP A 413 12.36 46.10 -0.32
N LYS A 414 11.09 46.45 -0.09
CA LYS A 414 10.71 47.54 0.83
C LYS A 414 10.96 47.24 2.30
N HIS A 415 10.89 45.98 2.70
CA HIS A 415 11.09 45.53 4.09
C HIS A 415 12.50 44.96 4.32
N ALA A 416 13.24 44.65 3.28
CA ALA A 416 14.63 44.21 3.36
C ALA A 416 15.60 45.36 3.69
N THR A 417 15.27 46.60 3.31
CA THR A 417 16.15 47.78 3.43
C THR A 417 16.05 48.51 4.77
N ASN A 418 15.03 48.26 5.60
CA ASN A 418 14.78 48.99 6.84
C ASN A 418 15.33 48.30 8.11
N GLY A 419 16.60 47.84 8.11
CA GLY A 419 17.37 47.50 9.33
C GLY A 419 16.80 46.49 10.34
N GLY A 420 15.64 45.96 10.08
CA GLY A 420 14.92 45.03 10.96
C GLY A 420 14.26 43.89 10.22
N GLY A 421 14.86 43.41 9.17
CA GLY A 421 14.52 42.33 8.23
C GLY A 421 13.42 41.27 8.54
N GLY A 422 12.25 41.72 9.03
CA GLY A 422 11.10 40.85 9.27
C GLY A 422 10.11 40.86 8.11
N VAL A 423 9.47 39.71 7.89
CA VAL A 423 8.33 39.60 6.98
C VAL A 423 7.12 40.27 7.62
N ASP A 424 6.54 41.26 6.96
CA ASP A 424 5.23 41.79 7.34
C ASP A 424 4.14 40.88 6.74
N SER A 425 3.43 40.17 7.60
CA SER A 425 2.34 39.25 7.22
C SER A 425 1.16 39.95 6.51
N LYS A 426 1.08 41.27 6.60
CA LYS A 426 0.08 42.07 5.89
C LYS A 426 0.57 42.59 4.53
N CYS A 427 1.84 42.39 4.20
CA CYS A 427 2.42 42.81 2.94
C CYS A 427 2.25 41.71 1.87
N PRO A 428 1.52 41.93 0.77
CA PRO A 428 1.29 40.94 -0.26
C PRO A 428 2.56 40.54 -1.04
N HIS A 429 3.65 41.25 -0.85
CA HIS A 429 4.94 41.01 -1.51
C HIS A 429 5.96 40.29 -0.60
N CYS A 430 5.65 40.13 0.68
CA CYS A 430 6.45 39.30 1.59
C CYS A 430 5.97 37.85 1.54
N VAL A 431 6.91 36.92 1.58
CA VAL A 431 6.60 35.48 1.61
C VAL A 431 6.92 34.94 3.00
N GLU A 432 5.91 34.46 3.70
CA GLU A 432 6.06 33.76 4.96
C GLU A 432 6.24 32.24 4.67
N SER A 433 7.22 31.65 5.32
CA SER A 433 7.46 30.22 5.17
C SER A 433 6.45 29.39 5.95
N LYS A 434 5.90 28.37 5.31
CA LYS A 434 5.00 27.39 5.96
C LYS A 434 5.75 26.32 6.77
N LEU A 435 7.10 26.31 6.71
CA LEU A 435 7.88 25.32 7.48
C LEU A 435 7.82 25.61 8.98
N PRO A 436 7.64 24.57 9.82
CA PRO A 436 7.77 24.69 11.26
C PRO A 436 9.14 25.26 11.66
N LYS A 437 9.19 26.15 12.64
CA LYS A 437 10.45 26.78 13.10
C LYS A 437 11.54 25.75 13.47
N PRO A 438 11.25 24.61 14.16
CA PRO A 438 12.28 23.59 14.43
C PRO A 438 12.91 23.02 13.16
N LEU A 439 12.13 22.82 12.10
CA LEU A 439 12.65 22.33 10.82
C LEU A 439 13.48 23.40 10.10
N GLN A 440 13.06 24.68 10.14
CA GLN A 440 13.87 25.79 9.63
C GLN A 440 15.24 25.87 10.32
N GLU A 441 15.31 25.63 11.65
CA GLU A 441 16.56 25.60 12.40
C GLU A 441 17.47 24.43 11.97
N ILE A 442 16.88 23.27 11.67
CA ILE A 442 17.62 22.14 11.13
C ILE A 442 18.20 22.48 9.75
N LEU A 443 17.41 23.17 8.90
CA LEU A 443 17.84 23.55 7.56
C LEU A 443 18.90 24.68 7.56
N LYS A 444 18.92 25.57 8.55
CA LYS A 444 19.93 26.63 8.69
C LYS A 444 21.27 26.11 9.18
N ASP A 445 21.27 25.09 10.03
CA ASP A 445 22.45 24.53 10.66
C ASP A 445 23.05 23.38 9.80
N GLU A 446 24.27 23.55 9.30
CA GLU A 446 24.96 22.54 8.48
C GLU A 446 25.19 21.22 9.23
N ALA A 447 25.52 21.28 10.53
CA ALA A 447 25.76 20.07 11.32
C ALA A 447 24.48 19.26 11.48
N LYS A 448 23.35 19.93 11.70
CA LYS A 448 22.02 19.31 11.76
C LYS A 448 21.60 18.79 10.37
N ARG A 449 21.84 19.54 9.28
CA ARG A 449 21.56 19.04 7.91
C ARG A 449 22.34 17.78 7.57
N LYS A 450 23.59 17.65 7.99
CA LYS A 450 24.38 16.40 7.84
C LYS A 450 23.73 15.20 8.53
N LYS A 451 22.91 15.47 9.55
CA LYS A 451 22.11 14.50 10.28
C LYS A 451 20.62 14.53 9.87
N LEU A 452 20.28 15.07 8.72
CA LEU A 452 18.93 15.05 8.14
C LEU A 452 18.86 13.99 7.04
N ILE A 453 17.86 13.13 7.12
CA ILE A 453 17.46 12.19 6.08
C ILE A 453 16.19 12.73 5.41
N ILE A 454 16.25 12.99 4.13
CA ILE A 454 15.06 13.15 3.30
C ILE A 454 14.65 11.75 2.87
N PHE A 455 13.54 11.26 3.42
CA PHE A 455 13.01 9.93 3.14
C PHE A 455 11.69 10.08 2.36
N ILE A 456 11.69 9.76 1.07
CA ILE A 456 10.64 10.20 0.15
C ILE A 456 10.31 9.14 -0.91
N ASN A 457 9.04 9.06 -1.26
CA ASN A 457 8.56 8.49 -2.51
C ASN A 457 7.88 9.60 -3.33
N PRO A 458 8.63 10.35 -4.15
CA PRO A 458 8.09 11.50 -4.86
C PRO A 458 7.14 11.09 -5.98
N PRO A 459 6.24 11.97 -6.45
CA PRO A 459 5.35 11.68 -7.57
C PRO A 459 6.14 11.43 -8.88
N TYR A 460 5.70 10.42 -9.67
CA TYR A 460 6.38 9.97 -10.91
C TYR A 460 5.80 10.58 -12.20
N ALA A 461 5.04 11.65 -12.14
CA ALA A 461 4.48 12.25 -13.35
C ALA A 461 5.58 12.84 -14.25
N GLU A 462 5.41 12.64 -15.55
CA GLU A 462 6.30 13.16 -16.62
C GLU A 462 5.48 14.05 -17.56
N ALA A 463 5.96 15.26 -17.84
CA ALA A 463 5.41 16.10 -18.89
C ALA A 463 5.79 15.53 -20.26
N THR A 464 4.80 15.03 -21.00
CA THR A 464 5.01 14.55 -22.37
C THR A 464 4.39 15.52 -23.36
N SER A 465 5.19 16.01 -24.30
CA SER A 465 4.74 16.82 -25.44
C SER A 465 4.17 15.98 -26.59
N GLY A 466 4.07 14.67 -26.43
CA GLY A 466 3.62 13.74 -27.46
C GLY A 466 2.12 13.53 -27.43
N THR A 467 1.43 13.91 -28.51
CA THR A 467 0.08 13.40 -28.82
C THR A 467 0.21 11.93 -29.16
N THR A 468 0.07 11.04 -28.16
CA THR A 468 -0.12 9.62 -28.46
C THR A 468 -1.54 9.39 -28.94
N PRO A 469 -1.77 8.49 -29.94
CA PRO A 469 -3.11 8.16 -30.45
C PRO A 469 -4.11 7.70 -29.35
N ALA A 470 -3.61 7.27 -28.20
CA ALA A 470 -4.40 6.80 -27.07
C ALA A 470 -4.87 7.91 -26.08
N GLY A 471 -4.61 9.19 -26.37
CA GLY A 471 -5.06 10.30 -25.52
C GLY A 471 -4.40 10.42 -24.13
N ILE A 472 -3.47 9.52 -23.81
CA ILE A 472 -2.80 9.44 -22.50
C ILE A 472 -1.89 10.67 -22.25
N GLY A 473 -1.36 11.29 -23.30
CA GLY A 473 -0.50 12.48 -23.20
C GLY A 473 -1.23 13.75 -22.75
N LYS A 474 -2.48 13.95 -23.15
CA LYS A 474 -3.23 15.18 -22.84
C LYS A 474 -3.52 15.41 -21.35
N ASN A 475 -3.60 14.35 -20.56
CA ASN A 475 -3.91 14.45 -19.14
C ASN A 475 -2.67 14.67 -18.25
N LYS A 476 -1.46 14.62 -18.83
CA LYS A 476 -0.19 14.87 -18.13
C LYS A 476 0.46 16.18 -18.57
N ASP A 477 -0.11 16.88 -19.56
CA ASP A 477 0.35 18.20 -20.00
C ASP A 477 0.26 19.18 -18.82
N GLY A 478 1.40 19.78 -18.49
CA GLY A 478 1.50 20.79 -17.47
C GLY A 478 1.77 20.32 -16.04
N VAL A 479 1.63 19.02 -15.70
CA VAL A 479 1.83 18.56 -14.32
C VAL A 479 3.25 18.80 -13.80
N ALA A 480 4.27 18.68 -14.65
CA ALA A 480 5.67 18.93 -14.28
C ALA A 480 6.15 20.33 -14.70
N LEU A 481 5.35 21.12 -15.39
CA LEU A 481 5.72 22.43 -15.94
C LEU A 481 5.06 23.55 -15.14
N GLY A 482 5.71 24.72 -15.11
CA GLY A 482 5.12 25.94 -14.57
C GLY A 482 5.19 26.09 -13.05
N ASN A 483 5.81 25.16 -12.30
CA ASN A 483 6.10 25.35 -10.88
C ASN A 483 7.41 26.14 -10.66
N ALA A 484 7.59 26.75 -9.49
CA ALA A 484 8.74 27.59 -9.18
C ALA A 484 10.08 26.84 -9.27
N THR A 485 10.12 25.55 -8.89
CA THR A 485 11.32 24.72 -8.98
C THR A 485 11.71 24.44 -10.44
N TYR A 486 10.73 24.14 -11.29
CA TYR A 486 10.96 23.99 -12.72
C TYR A 486 11.54 25.27 -13.32
N GLU A 487 10.89 26.42 -13.09
CA GLU A 487 11.35 27.70 -13.66
C GLU A 487 12.76 28.07 -13.17
N ARG A 488 13.08 27.79 -11.91
CA ARG A 488 14.39 28.07 -11.32
C ARG A 488 15.52 27.18 -11.86
N TYR A 489 15.24 25.93 -12.22
CA TYR A 489 16.28 24.93 -12.49
C TYR A 489 16.21 24.24 -13.86
N LYS A 490 15.21 24.52 -14.71
CA LYS A 490 15.00 23.85 -16.01
C LYS A 490 16.24 23.84 -16.89
N ASP A 491 16.99 24.95 -16.98
CA ASP A 491 18.17 25.05 -17.82
C ASP A 491 19.33 24.17 -17.32
N SER A 492 19.48 24.09 -16.00
CA SER A 492 20.49 23.26 -15.33
C SER A 492 20.14 21.76 -15.41
N MET A 493 18.88 21.41 -15.34
CA MET A 493 18.40 20.03 -15.40
C MET A 493 18.31 19.51 -16.86
N GLY A 494 18.12 20.41 -17.82
CA GLY A 494 17.85 20.04 -19.21
C GLY A 494 16.58 19.19 -19.33
N LYS A 495 16.61 18.10 -20.12
CA LYS A 495 15.44 17.24 -20.34
C LYS A 495 14.91 16.55 -19.06
N ALA A 496 15.74 16.42 -18.03
CA ALA A 496 15.34 15.84 -16.76
C ALA A 496 14.28 16.70 -16.02
N SER A 497 14.19 18.00 -16.35
CA SER A 497 13.19 18.91 -15.77
C SER A 497 11.74 18.51 -16.06
N ASN A 498 11.50 17.71 -17.08
CA ASN A 498 10.17 17.19 -17.41
C ASN A 498 9.66 16.11 -16.42
N GLU A 499 10.52 15.61 -15.54
CA GLU A 499 10.18 14.55 -14.57
C GLU A 499 10.03 15.16 -13.18
N LEU A 500 8.86 14.99 -12.54
CA LEU A 500 8.60 15.56 -11.22
C LEU A 500 9.60 15.07 -10.16
N PHE A 501 9.88 13.77 -10.09
CA PHE A 501 10.85 13.25 -9.12
C PHE A 501 12.23 13.87 -9.26
N ALA A 502 12.65 14.20 -10.50
CA ALA A 502 13.92 14.84 -10.77
C ALA A 502 13.95 16.29 -10.26
N GLN A 503 12.84 17.00 -10.34
CA GLN A 503 12.71 18.35 -9.77
C GLN A 503 12.84 18.30 -8.24
N PHE A 504 12.20 17.31 -7.56
CA PHE A 504 12.38 17.08 -6.13
C PHE A 504 13.85 16.86 -5.79
N PHE A 505 14.53 15.93 -6.47
CA PHE A 505 15.93 15.61 -6.19
C PHE A 505 16.84 16.79 -6.43
N PHE A 506 16.61 17.55 -7.49
CA PHE A 506 17.44 18.68 -7.81
C PHE A 506 17.26 19.82 -6.82
N ARG A 507 16.03 20.12 -6.39
CA ARG A 507 15.75 21.09 -5.35
C ARG A 507 16.35 20.67 -4.01
N ILE A 508 16.23 19.41 -3.61
CA ILE A 508 16.88 18.87 -2.40
C ILE A 508 18.39 19.09 -2.48
N TYR A 509 19.00 18.71 -3.60
CA TYR A 509 20.44 18.85 -3.80
C TYR A 509 20.92 20.30 -3.69
N LYS A 510 20.19 21.24 -4.26
CA LYS A 510 20.54 22.67 -4.29
C LYS A 510 20.21 23.42 -3.01
N GLU A 511 19.05 23.17 -2.41
CA GLU A 511 18.50 23.99 -1.34
C GLU A 511 18.61 23.32 0.05
N ILE A 512 18.85 22.00 0.11
CA ILE A 512 19.10 21.23 1.36
C ILE A 512 20.44 20.49 1.25
N PRO A 513 21.54 21.20 1.01
CA PRO A 513 22.83 20.55 0.79
C PRO A 513 23.31 19.78 2.03
N HIS A 514 24.11 18.76 1.82
CA HIS A 514 24.76 17.91 2.84
C HIS A 514 23.85 16.93 3.55
N CYS A 515 22.54 16.88 3.28
CA CYS A 515 21.64 15.88 3.86
C CYS A 515 21.87 14.47 3.28
N LYS A 516 21.14 13.49 3.79
CA LYS A 516 21.00 12.17 3.17
C LYS A 516 19.72 12.14 2.37
N LEU A 517 19.76 11.66 1.15
CA LEU A 517 18.59 11.44 0.32
C LEU A 517 18.32 9.94 0.23
N ALA A 518 17.21 9.50 0.77
CA ALA A 518 16.73 8.13 0.72
C ALA A 518 15.39 8.13 -0.04
N SER A 519 15.39 7.64 -1.26
CA SER A 519 14.25 7.85 -2.12
C SER A 519 13.88 6.64 -2.95
N PHE A 520 12.58 6.45 -3.13
CA PHE A 520 12.05 5.63 -4.22
C PHE A 520 12.01 6.46 -5.50
N SER A 521 12.37 5.85 -6.63
CA SER A 521 12.30 6.50 -7.94
C SER A 521 12.53 5.52 -9.07
N THR A 522 12.22 5.93 -10.29
CA THR A 522 12.75 5.25 -11.47
C THR A 522 14.27 5.43 -11.55
N LEU A 523 14.96 4.51 -12.21
CA LEU A 523 16.43 4.59 -12.35
C LEU A 523 16.89 5.50 -13.49
N LYS A 524 15.98 6.28 -14.10
CA LYS A 524 16.29 7.15 -15.24
C LYS A 524 17.45 8.12 -14.95
N TYR A 525 17.51 8.68 -13.73
CA TYR A 525 18.58 9.61 -13.38
C TYR A 525 19.97 8.95 -13.26
N VAL A 526 20.02 7.64 -13.08
CA VAL A 526 21.29 6.88 -13.03
C VAL A 526 21.82 6.61 -14.43
N ASN A 527 20.97 6.18 -15.40
CA ASN A 527 21.45 5.61 -16.65
C ASN A 527 20.82 6.20 -17.94
N SER A 528 19.81 7.06 -17.85
CA SER A 528 19.17 7.63 -19.04
C SER A 528 19.99 8.78 -19.64
N SER A 529 20.03 8.87 -20.98
CA SER A 529 20.64 9.96 -21.71
C SER A 529 19.95 11.31 -21.51
N ASN A 530 18.67 11.32 -21.15
CA ASN A 530 17.93 12.56 -20.84
C ASN A 530 18.42 13.21 -19.54
N PHE A 531 19.17 12.48 -18.69
CA PHE A 531 19.67 12.93 -17.41
C PHE A 531 21.16 13.28 -17.39
N ILE A 532 21.80 13.48 -18.54
CA ILE A 532 23.24 13.83 -18.62
C ILE A 532 23.51 15.13 -17.85
N LYS A 533 22.84 16.23 -18.20
CA LYS A 533 23.00 17.52 -17.51
C LYS A 533 22.68 17.41 -16.00
N PHE A 534 21.66 16.64 -15.64
CA PHE A 534 21.32 16.40 -14.25
C PHE A 534 22.49 15.75 -13.49
N ARG A 535 23.11 14.69 -14.06
CA ARG A 535 24.24 13.98 -13.42
C ARG A 535 25.52 14.81 -13.36
N GLU A 536 25.75 15.73 -14.27
CA GLU A 536 26.88 16.66 -14.22
C GLU A 536 26.84 17.52 -12.95
N ILE A 537 25.64 17.82 -12.44
CA ILE A 537 25.42 18.67 -11.27
C ILE A 537 25.14 17.84 -10.02
N PHE A 538 24.27 16.84 -10.10
CA PHE A 538 23.92 15.97 -8.99
C PHE A 538 25.04 14.96 -8.74
N GLN A 539 26.00 15.36 -7.92
CA GLN A 539 27.12 14.53 -7.51
C GLN A 539 26.96 14.17 -6.04
N ALA A 540 26.78 12.88 -5.77
CA ALA A 540 26.53 12.37 -4.43
C ALA A 540 27.08 10.96 -4.28
N LYS A 541 27.59 10.63 -3.09
CA LYS A 541 28.05 9.28 -2.81
C LYS A 541 26.90 8.33 -2.61
N PHE A 542 26.82 7.31 -3.45
CA PHE A 542 25.89 6.19 -3.26
C PHE A 542 26.29 5.36 -2.04
N LEU A 543 25.33 5.10 -1.14
CA LEU A 543 25.56 4.30 0.06
C LEU A 543 25.03 2.88 -0.08
N LYS A 544 23.73 2.72 -0.29
CA LYS A 544 23.03 1.45 -0.41
C LYS A 544 21.77 1.61 -1.24
N GLY A 545 21.24 0.50 -1.77
CA GLY A 545 19.96 0.53 -2.45
C GLY A 545 19.53 -0.83 -2.97
N PHE A 546 18.27 -0.90 -3.36
CA PHE A 546 17.67 -2.08 -3.97
C PHE A 546 16.71 -1.67 -5.09
N ILE A 547 16.28 -2.65 -5.87
CA ILE A 547 15.21 -2.52 -6.85
C ILE A 547 14.10 -3.52 -6.60
N ALA A 548 12.89 -3.07 -6.86
CA ALA A 548 11.65 -3.82 -6.78
C ALA A 548 10.85 -3.67 -8.07
N PRO A 549 9.97 -4.62 -8.43
CA PRO A 549 9.10 -4.50 -9.59
C PRO A 549 8.09 -3.36 -9.42
N ALA A 550 7.93 -2.52 -10.45
CA ALA A 550 7.01 -1.39 -10.39
C ALA A 550 5.55 -1.80 -10.17
N TYR A 551 5.12 -2.92 -10.74
CA TYR A 551 3.75 -3.42 -10.59
C TYR A 551 3.37 -3.83 -9.15
N THR A 552 4.33 -3.87 -8.22
CA THR A 552 4.07 -4.07 -6.79
C THR A 552 3.73 -2.78 -6.06
N PHE A 553 3.93 -1.62 -6.69
CA PHE A 553 3.50 -0.33 -6.18
C PHE A 553 2.09 -0.04 -6.70
N ASP A 554 1.26 0.46 -5.82
CA ASP A 554 -0.17 0.69 -6.01
C ASP A 554 -0.57 1.02 -7.48
N ASN A 555 -1.07 0.00 -8.20
CA ASN A 555 -1.59 0.08 -9.58
C ASN A 555 -0.63 0.59 -10.68
N VAL A 556 0.67 0.53 -10.46
CA VAL A 556 1.63 0.86 -11.52
C VAL A 556 1.60 -0.24 -12.58
N LYS A 557 0.94 0.05 -13.71
CA LYS A 557 0.96 -0.82 -14.90
C LYS A 557 2.28 -0.66 -15.63
N GLY A 558 3.26 -1.52 -15.37
CA GLY A 558 4.52 -1.48 -16.11
C GLY A 558 5.58 -2.44 -15.59
N ASN A 559 6.30 -3.05 -16.52
CA ASN A 559 7.40 -3.98 -16.23
C ASN A 559 8.75 -3.23 -16.18
N PHE A 560 8.85 -2.22 -15.31
CA PHE A 560 10.09 -1.50 -15.06
C PHE A 560 10.48 -1.58 -13.58
N PRO A 561 11.75 -1.40 -13.22
CA PRO A 561 12.17 -1.39 -11.83
C PRO A 561 11.94 -0.03 -11.18
N ILE A 562 11.47 -0.04 -9.93
CA ILE A 562 11.56 1.08 -9.00
C ILE A 562 12.77 0.81 -8.10
N GLY A 563 13.64 1.81 -7.95
CA GLY A 563 14.79 1.77 -7.07
C GLY A 563 14.53 2.50 -5.76
N PHE A 564 14.95 1.90 -4.65
CA PHE A 564 15.17 2.62 -3.42
C PHE A 564 16.68 2.84 -3.25
N LEU A 565 17.12 4.10 -3.25
CA LEU A 565 18.54 4.45 -3.21
C LEU A 565 18.82 5.46 -2.09
N VAL A 566 19.90 5.22 -1.36
CA VAL A 566 20.37 6.08 -0.27
C VAL A 566 21.65 6.77 -0.71
N TRP A 567 21.63 8.10 -0.72
CA TRP A 567 22.72 8.97 -1.14
C TRP A 567 23.21 9.85 0.02
N ASN A 568 24.51 10.09 0.06
CA ASN A 568 25.10 11.08 0.95
C ASN A 568 25.46 12.34 0.14
N LEU A 569 24.67 13.40 0.27
CA LEU A 569 24.88 14.65 -0.45
C LEU A 569 26.03 15.50 0.12
N ALA A 570 26.55 15.13 1.31
CA ALA A 570 27.73 15.78 1.90
C ALA A 570 29.04 15.31 1.26
N GLN A 571 29.01 14.27 0.45
CA GLN A 571 30.19 13.70 -0.22
C GLN A 571 29.96 13.71 -1.73
N PRO A 572 30.43 14.75 -2.45
CA PRO A 572 30.30 14.81 -3.89
C PRO A 572 31.05 13.63 -4.56
N GLN A 573 30.34 12.90 -5.40
CA GLN A 573 30.88 11.80 -6.19
C GLN A 573 30.07 11.65 -7.46
N ALA A 574 30.76 11.58 -8.60
CA ALA A 574 30.08 11.31 -9.86
C ALA A 574 29.45 9.91 -9.86
N ILE A 575 28.26 9.80 -10.44
CA ILE A 575 27.59 8.51 -10.56
C ILE A 575 28.19 7.78 -11.77
N GLU A 576 29.09 6.84 -11.53
CA GLU A 576 29.69 6.01 -12.57
C GLU A 576 29.05 4.64 -12.65
N LYS A 577 28.96 3.98 -11.52
CA LYS A 577 28.32 2.67 -11.35
C LYS A 577 27.71 2.55 -9.96
N ILE A 578 26.56 1.89 -9.89
CA ILE A 578 25.95 1.50 -8.62
C ILE A 578 25.61 0.02 -8.65
N ALA A 579 25.70 -0.65 -7.51
CA ALA A 579 25.28 -2.03 -7.33
C ALA A 579 24.04 -2.07 -6.44
N LEU A 580 22.95 -2.64 -6.95
CA LEU A 580 21.67 -2.74 -6.26
C LEU A 580 21.33 -4.20 -6.01
N ASP A 581 20.76 -4.48 -4.85
CA ASP A 581 20.10 -5.76 -4.58
C ASP A 581 18.79 -5.82 -5.35
N ILE A 582 18.40 -7.00 -5.84
CA ILE A 582 17.19 -7.21 -6.61
C ILE A 582 16.23 -8.04 -5.77
N PHE A 583 14.99 -7.61 -5.69
CA PHE A 583 13.91 -8.34 -5.04
C PHE A 583 12.78 -8.65 -6.03
N ASN A 584 12.14 -9.81 -5.85
CA ASN A 584 10.89 -10.13 -6.54
C ASN A 584 9.70 -9.46 -5.82
N GLU A 585 8.49 -9.69 -6.32
CA GLU A 585 7.23 -9.15 -5.78
C GLU A 585 6.98 -9.50 -4.31
N ASN A 586 7.48 -10.64 -3.85
CA ASN A 586 7.36 -11.13 -2.47
C ASN A 586 8.53 -10.69 -1.57
N GLY A 587 9.40 -9.81 -2.06
CA GLY A 587 10.56 -9.33 -1.31
C GLY A 587 11.68 -10.38 -1.13
N ALA A 588 11.65 -11.50 -1.86
CA ALA A 588 12.73 -12.47 -1.88
C ALA A 588 13.88 -11.96 -2.76
N SER A 589 15.13 -12.20 -2.31
CA SER A 589 16.33 -11.74 -3.02
C SER A 589 16.57 -12.55 -4.28
N LEU A 590 16.72 -11.87 -5.40
CA LEU A 590 17.14 -12.42 -6.69
C LEU A 590 18.64 -12.20 -6.99
N GLY A 591 19.39 -11.64 -6.04
CA GLY A 591 20.81 -11.33 -6.21
C GLY A 591 21.11 -9.85 -6.38
N LYS A 592 22.15 -9.51 -7.14
CA LYS A 592 22.65 -8.13 -7.33
C LYS A 592 22.79 -7.78 -8.81
N LYS A 593 22.50 -6.52 -9.15
CA LYS A 593 22.72 -5.98 -10.48
C LYS A 593 23.51 -4.69 -10.42
N ARG A 594 24.45 -4.53 -11.36
CA ARG A 594 25.22 -3.29 -11.53
C ARG A 594 24.60 -2.44 -12.61
N PHE A 595 24.44 -1.16 -12.33
CA PHE A 595 24.00 -0.14 -13.27
C PHE A 595 25.15 0.79 -13.54
N TYR A 596 25.36 1.10 -14.80
CA TYR A 596 26.44 1.97 -15.28
C TYR A 596 25.83 3.21 -15.93
N THR A 597 26.44 4.36 -15.68
CA THR A 597 26.20 5.55 -16.48
C THR A 597 27.09 5.50 -17.74
N THR A 598 26.83 6.41 -18.68
CA THR A 598 27.79 6.62 -19.78
C THR A 598 29.04 7.30 -19.23
N LEU A 599 30.15 6.55 -19.17
CA LEU A 599 31.44 7.02 -18.74
C LEU A 599 32.24 7.62 -19.92
N ASP A 600 33.01 8.66 -19.67
CA ASP A 600 34.11 9.14 -20.52
C ASP A 600 33.78 9.34 -21.97
N ASN A 601 32.84 10.23 -22.31
CA ASN A 601 32.43 10.56 -23.68
C ASN A 601 32.02 9.36 -24.54
N LYS A 602 31.81 8.19 -23.94
CA LYS A 602 31.27 7.04 -24.65
C LYS A 602 29.81 7.27 -24.95
N GLU A 603 29.45 7.05 -26.17
CA GLU A 603 28.10 7.19 -26.63
C GLU A 603 27.16 6.20 -25.93
N SER A 604 25.92 6.62 -25.66
CA SER A 604 24.90 5.68 -25.21
C SER A 604 24.74 4.55 -26.24
N ILE A 605 24.36 3.35 -25.81
CA ILE A 605 24.17 2.20 -26.69
C ILE A 605 23.25 2.56 -27.90
N ASN A 606 22.24 3.37 -27.67
CA ASN A 606 21.34 3.85 -28.72
C ASN A 606 22.05 4.76 -29.74
N LYS A 607 23.01 5.56 -29.32
CA LYS A 607 23.78 6.42 -30.18
C LYS A 607 24.84 5.60 -30.93
N TRP A 608 25.50 4.68 -30.23
CA TRP A 608 26.44 3.74 -30.84
C TRP A 608 25.76 2.85 -31.89
N LEU A 609 24.56 2.29 -31.61
CA LEU A 609 23.79 1.51 -32.58
C LEU A 609 23.41 2.32 -33.84
N LYS A 610 23.23 3.63 -33.72
CA LYS A 610 22.94 4.50 -34.90
C LYS A 610 24.09 4.56 -35.89
N THR A 611 25.33 4.35 -35.46
CA THR A 611 26.50 4.34 -36.36
C THR A 611 26.48 3.13 -37.30
N PHE A 612 25.73 2.08 -36.98
CA PHE A 612 25.58 0.89 -37.82
C PHE A 612 24.31 0.91 -38.68
N LYS A 613 23.55 2.00 -38.64
CA LYS A 613 22.39 2.13 -39.53
C LYS A 613 22.86 2.24 -40.96
N PRO A 614 22.29 1.47 -41.90
CA PRO A 614 22.58 1.62 -43.31
C PRO A 614 22.23 3.04 -43.80
N THR A 615 22.97 3.52 -44.76
CA THR A 615 22.65 4.80 -45.43
C THR A 615 21.33 4.69 -46.18
N ALA A 616 20.64 5.82 -46.38
CA ALA A 616 19.32 5.83 -47.01
C ALA A 616 19.29 5.10 -48.38
N ASP A 617 20.40 5.15 -49.12
CA ASP A 617 20.52 4.55 -50.47
C ASP A 617 20.56 3.01 -50.47
N SER A 618 20.86 2.38 -49.31
CA SER A 618 20.92 0.91 -49.18
C SER A 618 19.75 0.32 -48.41
N THR A 619 18.76 1.13 -47.99
CA THR A 619 17.64 0.68 -47.16
C THR A 619 16.55 0.06 -48.04
N LEU A 620 16.33 -1.27 -47.92
CA LEU A 620 15.26 -2.00 -48.58
C LEU A 620 13.89 -1.82 -47.89
N GLY A 621 13.88 -1.57 -46.60
CA GLY A 621 12.69 -1.37 -45.81
C GLY A 621 13.02 -1.05 -44.35
N ILE A 622 12.03 -0.67 -43.57
CA ILE A 622 12.14 -0.39 -42.16
C ILE A 622 11.21 -1.37 -41.41
N LEU A 623 11.78 -2.17 -40.54
CA LEU A 623 11.00 -2.94 -39.58
C LEU A 623 10.64 -2.02 -38.40
N MET A 624 9.39 -1.71 -38.24
CA MET A 624 8.89 -0.91 -37.13
C MET A 624 8.46 -1.88 -36.01
N ALA A 625 8.65 -1.46 -34.76
CA ALA A 625 8.03 -2.14 -33.65
C ALA A 625 6.51 -2.12 -33.83
N ASP A 626 5.83 -3.16 -33.31
CA ASP A 626 4.37 -3.25 -33.37
C ASP A 626 3.74 -1.94 -32.88
N ALA A 627 2.86 -1.41 -33.69
CA ALA A 627 1.85 -0.51 -33.18
C ALA A 627 0.92 -1.31 -32.23
N PRO A 628 0.39 -0.70 -31.16
CA PRO A 628 -0.59 -1.38 -30.33
C PRO A 628 -1.71 -1.94 -31.21
N ASP A 629 -1.88 -3.27 -31.17
CA ASP A 629 -2.86 -3.95 -32.00
C ASP A 629 -4.25 -3.77 -31.39
N PHE A 630 -4.91 -2.68 -31.73
CA PHE A 630 -6.29 -2.41 -31.28
C PHE A 630 -7.34 -3.36 -31.86
N GLN A 631 -6.96 -4.18 -32.85
CA GLN A 631 -7.85 -5.13 -33.50
C GLN A 631 -7.53 -6.59 -33.15
N ASN A 632 -6.56 -6.81 -32.27
CA ASN A 632 -6.13 -8.15 -31.80
C ASN A 632 -5.70 -9.11 -32.92
N ASN A 633 -5.03 -8.59 -33.95
CA ASN A 633 -4.60 -9.34 -35.14
C ASN A 633 -3.23 -10.03 -34.99
N ASN A 634 -2.60 -10.00 -33.82
CA ASN A 634 -1.33 -10.64 -33.48
C ASN A 634 -0.17 -10.34 -34.45
N HIS A 635 -0.06 -9.12 -34.93
CA HIS A 635 1.04 -8.72 -35.80
C HIS A 635 2.35 -8.62 -35.01
N ILE A 636 3.41 -9.21 -35.55
CA ILE A 636 4.75 -9.21 -34.93
C ILE A 636 5.54 -7.95 -35.33
N GLY A 637 5.21 -7.31 -36.42
CA GLY A 637 5.85 -6.09 -36.93
C GLY A 637 5.34 -5.66 -38.30
N ILE A 638 5.56 -4.42 -38.62
CA ILE A 638 5.20 -3.84 -39.92
C ILE A 638 6.46 -3.52 -40.72
N LEU A 639 6.58 -4.09 -41.92
CA LEU A 639 7.60 -3.72 -42.88
C LEU A 639 7.04 -2.63 -43.79
N SER A 640 7.57 -1.42 -43.68
CA SER A 640 7.18 -0.30 -44.52
C SER A 640 8.27 0.06 -45.57
N LYS A 641 7.85 0.58 -46.73
CA LYS A 641 8.79 1.16 -47.68
C LYS A 641 9.40 2.44 -47.08
N PRO A 642 10.70 2.71 -47.29
CA PRO A 642 11.28 3.97 -46.87
C PRO A 642 10.55 5.13 -47.57
N THR A 643 10.05 6.06 -46.79
CA THR A 643 9.57 7.36 -47.33
C THR A 643 10.77 8.20 -47.64
N LYS A 644 10.82 8.72 -48.90
CA LYS A 644 11.87 9.64 -49.35
C LYS A 644 11.90 10.90 -48.52
#